data_e32b559cc863fcf9a0aea5bfa71067b9
#
_entry.id   e32b559cc863fcf9a0aea5bfa71067b9
#
_cell.length_a   1.000
_cell.length_b   1.000
_cell.length_c   1.000
_cell.angle_alpha   90.00
_cell.angle_beta   90.00
_cell.angle_gamma   90.00
#
_symmetry.space_group_name_H-M   'P 1'
#
loop_
_entity.id
_entity.type
_entity.pdbx_description
1 polymer ?
#
loop_
_entity_poly.entity_id
_entity_poly.type
_entity_poly.pdbx_seq_one_letter_code
_entity_poly.pdbx_strand_id
1 'polypeptide(L)'
;MRFLTFITITILSCATAVAQELFSPNKVLKLSFSLSAEGTPTYSLFYKGKEVVKPSRLGIELFSSNEVKFGAEITKKEGVNTSLYHNFEVVNTQNTTVDETWQPVWGESQNIRNHYNELLVSLKQKDTHREMNLRFRLFDDGLGFRYEFPEQKQMPYFVIKEERTEFAMTADHQAWWIPGDYDTQEYDYQQSRLSEIRAINQKGRQANLAQTGFSDTGVQTALMLKTDDGLYINLHEAALVNYGAMHLNLNDKTLVFQSWITPDANGAKGYMQTPAQTPWRTVIVSNDARDILASDITLNLNEPCALADTSWIHPMKYVGVWWEMITGMKEWSYTYDVPSVHIGKTDYTTLKPHGKHGATTENVKKYIDFAAENGFDGVLVEGWNIGWEDWFGHSKDLVFDFQTPYPDFDIEAIHQYAKSKGIKMIMHHETSSSIRNYERFMDKAYQLMNKYEYPAVKSGYVGNIIPRGENHYSQWVNNHYLYAIKKAADYRIMVNAHEAVRPTGLCRTYPNLIGNESARGGEYQAFGGSKPNHVCVLPFTRLIGGPMDYTPGVFEMDISKNNPNNHSHCNATLANQLALYVTMSSPLQMASDLPENYRRFPDAFQFIKEVALDWSESHYLEAEPGAYITVARKAKGTRNWFVGNTAGKDFTSKIHFSFLEPKTTYVATIYADAKDANYQTNPQAYTIQKVLVTNKSKLTLHSVAGGGYAISLYPLTDKAQAKGLKKQ
;
A
#
# COMPACT_ATOMS: atom_id res chain seq x y z
N MET A 1 -34.24 -76.96 25.37
CA MET A 1 -33.56 -76.07 24.39
C MET A 1 -33.79 -74.65 24.80
N ARG A 2 -32.77 -73.98 25.35
CA ARG A 2 -32.85 -72.56 25.69
C ARG A 2 -32.05 -71.80 24.62
N PHE A 3 -32.71 -70.90 23.91
CA PHE A 3 -32.08 -70.02 22.99
C PHE A 3 -31.48 -68.81 23.72
N LEU A 4 -30.15 -68.63 23.65
CA LEU A 4 -29.49 -67.41 24.09
C LEU A 4 -29.46 -66.44 22.89
N THR A 5 -30.13 -65.28 23.04
CA THR A 5 -30.08 -64.20 22.10
C THR A 5 -28.86 -63.28 22.45
N PHE A 6 -27.85 -63.27 21.62
CA PHE A 6 -26.76 -62.31 21.72
C PHE A 6 -27.21 -60.97 21.15
N ILE A 7 -27.28 -59.94 22.00
CA ILE A 7 -27.45 -58.55 21.58
C ILE A 7 -26.07 -57.98 21.34
N THR A 8 -25.70 -57.75 20.11
CA THR A 8 -24.49 -57.05 19.73
C THR A 8 -24.78 -55.55 19.84
N ILE A 9 -24.24 -54.89 20.86
CA ILE A 9 -24.27 -53.44 21.00
C ILE A 9 -23.12 -52.87 20.15
N THR A 10 -23.46 -52.31 19.01
CA THR A 10 -22.52 -51.54 18.18
C THR A 10 -22.36 -50.16 18.85
N ILE A 11 -21.26 -49.95 19.55
CA ILE A 11 -20.87 -48.62 20.02
C ILE A 11 -20.39 -47.83 18.81
N LEU A 12 -21.25 -46.94 18.32
CA LEU A 12 -20.83 -45.89 17.38
C LEU A 12 -20.00 -44.88 18.18
N SER A 13 -18.68 -44.98 18.11
CA SER A 13 -17.80 -43.93 18.59
C SER A 13 -17.91 -42.73 17.63
N CYS A 14 -18.77 -41.77 17.95
CA CYS A 14 -18.66 -40.42 17.41
C CYS A 14 -17.32 -39.85 17.91
N ALA A 15 -16.30 -39.91 17.07
CA ALA A 15 -15.10 -39.09 17.29
C ALA A 15 -15.53 -37.63 17.18
N THR A 16 -15.80 -37.00 18.30
CA THR A 16 -15.94 -35.53 18.37
C THR A 16 -14.60 -34.95 17.97
N ALA A 17 -14.55 -34.29 16.82
CA ALA A 17 -13.38 -33.50 16.41
C ALA A 17 -13.14 -32.47 17.52
N VAL A 18 -12.06 -32.64 18.29
CA VAL A 18 -11.69 -31.69 19.35
C VAL A 18 -11.23 -30.41 18.64
N ALA A 19 -12.01 -29.34 18.76
CA ALA A 19 -11.60 -28.04 18.25
C ALA A 19 -10.37 -27.54 19.01
N GLN A 20 -9.37 -27.08 18.27
CA GLN A 20 -8.20 -26.39 18.84
C GLN A 20 -8.55 -24.91 19.03
N GLU A 21 -8.40 -24.40 20.24
CA GLU A 21 -8.65 -22.99 20.55
C GLU A 21 -7.33 -22.26 20.84
N LEU A 22 -7.23 -21.03 20.30
CA LEU A 22 -6.15 -20.10 20.57
C LEU A 22 -6.75 -18.76 21.01
N PHE A 23 -6.20 -18.17 22.07
CA PHE A 23 -6.60 -16.85 22.55
C PHE A 23 -5.50 -15.84 22.27
N SER A 24 -5.86 -14.58 21.99
CA SER A 24 -4.90 -13.48 21.99
C SER A 24 -4.29 -13.29 23.38
N PRO A 25 -3.11 -12.63 23.48
CA PRO A 25 -2.48 -12.38 24.78
C PRO A 25 -3.41 -11.68 25.79
N ASN A 26 -4.20 -10.69 25.35
CA ASN A 26 -5.20 -10.00 26.16
C ASN A 26 -6.54 -10.73 26.29
N LYS A 27 -6.70 -11.91 25.64
CA LYS A 27 -7.90 -12.73 25.62
C LYS A 27 -9.16 -12.09 25.00
N VAL A 28 -8.99 -11.02 24.24
CA VAL A 28 -10.09 -10.34 23.54
C VAL A 28 -10.50 -11.12 22.29
N LEU A 29 -9.53 -11.71 21.61
CA LEU A 29 -9.73 -12.53 20.44
C LEU A 29 -9.63 -14.03 20.79
N LYS A 30 -10.45 -14.84 20.12
CA LYS A 30 -10.41 -16.29 20.15
C LYS A 30 -10.49 -16.84 18.73
N LEU A 31 -9.52 -17.67 18.35
CA LEU A 31 -9.54 -18.53 17.18
C LEU A 31 -10.03 -19.92 17.58
N SER A 32 -10.91 -20.51 16.77
CA SER A 32 -11.27 -21.93 16.86
C SER A 32 -10.90 -22.61 15.55
N PHE A 33 -10.11 -23.67 15.59
CA PHE A 33 -9.74 -24.50 14.45
C PHE A 33 -10.30 -25.90 14.60
N SER A 34 -10.82 -26.50 13.52
CA SER A 34 -11.30 -27.88 13.47
C SER A 34 -11.16 -28.48 12.08
N LEU A 35 -11.27 -29.81 12.00
CA LEU A 35 -11.52 -30.53 10.76
C LEU A 35 -12.98 -30.91 10.64
N SER A 36 -13.56 -30.77 9.43
CA SER A 36 -14.88 -31.34 9.14
C SER A 36 -14.85 -32.89 9.16
N ALA A 37 -15.99 -33.52 9.03
CA ALA A 37 -16.07 -34.98 8.92
C ALA A 37 -15.29 -35.54 7.73
N GLU A 38 -15.22 -34.77 6.65
CA GLU A 38 -14.44 -35.08 5.44
C GLU A 38 -12.96 -34.70 5.56
N GLY A 39 -12.51 -34.22 6.72
CA GLY A 39 -11.13 -33.78 6.93
C GLY A 39 -10.78 -32.47 6.25
N THR A 40 -11.78 -31.58 6.08
CA THR A 40 -11.54 -30.20 5.57
C THR A 40 -11.16 -29.29 6.73
N PRO A 41 -9.99 -28.58 6.67
CA PRO A 41 -9.62 -27.61 7.68
C PRO A 41 -10.59 -26.42 7.69
N THR A 42 -11.03 -26.00 8.87
CA THR A 42 -11.94 -24.88 9.09
C THR A 42 -11.49 -24.05 10.27
N TYR A 43 -11.76 -22.74 10.23
CA TYR A 43 -11.50 -21.83 11.33
C TYR A 43 -12.67 -20.87 11.55
N SER A 44 -12.79 -20.36 12.75
CA SER A 44 -13.67 -19.25 13.12
C SER A 44 -12.93 -18.25 13.99
N LEU A 45 -13.31 -16.98 13.92
CA LEU A 45 -12.73 -15.92 14.72
C LEU A 45 -13.80 -15.20 15.54
N PHE A 46 -13.51 -14.99 16.83
CA PHE A 46 -14.38 -14.29 17.77
C PHE A 46 -13.68 -13.09 18.38
N TYR A 47 -14.41 -11.99 18.56
CA TYR A 47 -13.98 -10.77 19.25
C TYR A 47 -14.90 -10.53 20.45
N LYS A 48 -14.34 -10.53 21.67
CA LYS A 48 -15.11 -10.40 22.94
C LYS A 48 -16.29 -11.40 23.02
N GLY A 49 -16.07 -12.64 22.55
CA GLY A 49 -17.07 -13.70 22.54
C GLY A 49 -18.08 -13.62 21.39
N LYS A 50 -18.09 -12.57 20.58
CA LYS A 50 -18.93 -12.43 19.40
C LYS A 50 -18.21 -12.96 18.16
N GLU A 51 -18.90 -13.75 17.35
CA GLU A 51 -18.36 -14.26 16.08
C GLU A 51 -18.13 -13.11 15.09
N VAL A 52 -16.94 -13.08 14.48
CA VAL A 52 -16.50 -12.10 13.47
C VAL A 52 -16.37 -12.77 12.11
N VAL A 53 -15.73 -13.95 12.08
CA VAL A 53 -15.64 -14.83 10.92
C VAL A 53 -16.28 -16.15 11.30
N LYS A 54 -17.34 -16.53 10.60
CA LYS A 54 -18.04 -17.83 10.75
C LYS A 54 -17.12 -18.98 10.30
N PRO A 55 -17.47 -20.25 10.56
CA PRO A 55 -16.70 -21.38 10.06
C PRO A 55 -16.36 -21.24 8.58
N SER A 56 -15.08 -21.08 8.31
CA SER A 56 -14.48 -20.77 7.00
C SER A 56 -13.49 -21.85 6.63
N ARG A 57 -13.58 -22.35 5.40
CA ARG A 57 -12.75 -23.45 4.89
C ARG A 57 -11.38 -22.94 4.49
N LEU A 58 -10.39 -23.83 4.65
CA LEU A 58 -9.00 -23.62 4.27
C LEU A 58 -8.54 -24.75 3.35
N GLY A 59 -7.58 -24.43 2.47
CA GLY A 59 -6.91 -25.41 1.63
C GLY A 59 -6.43 -24.87 0.29
N ILE A 60 -5.80 -25.75 -0.47
CA ILE A 60 -5.22 -25.44 -1.77
C ILE A 60 -5.71 -26.44 -2.81
N GLU A 61 -6.08 -25.99 -3.97
CA GLU A 61 -6.32 -26.83 -5.15
C GLU A 61 -5.07 -26.79 -6.05
N LEU A 62 -4.62 -27.96 -6.46
CA LEU A 62 -3.45 -28.11 -7.33
C LEU A 62 -3.88 -28.32 -8.77
N PHE A 63 -3.02 -27.94 -9.72
CA PHE A 63 -3.13 -28.49 -11.06
C PHE A 63 -2.83 -29.99 -11.04
N SER A 64 -3.54 -30.76 -11.89
CA SER A 64 -3.18 -32.16 -12.11
C SER A 64 -1.88 -32.25 -12.92
N SER A 65 -1.17 -33.35 -12.79
CA SER A 65 0.03 -33.61 -13.61
C SER A 65 -0.28 -33.63 -15.12
N ASN A 66 -1.56 -33.74 -15.50
CA ASN A 66 -2.00 -33.71 -16.89
C ASN A 66 -2.24 -32.28 -17.42
N GLU A 67 -2.43 -31.30 -16.51
CA GLU A 67 -2.66 -29.90 -16.87
C GLU A 67 -1.34 -29.13 -17.02
N VAL A 68 -0.27 -29.60 -16.39
CA VAL A 68 1.07 -29.00 -16.50
C VAL A 68 1.92 -29.79 -17.45
N LYS A 69 2.17 -29.26 -18.64
CA LYS A 69 2.99 -29.90 -19.68
C LYS A 69 4.47 -29.62 -19.39
N PHE A 70 5.18 -30.65 -18.89
CA PHE A 70 6.63 -30.63 -18.80
C PHE A 70 7.22 -31.49 -19.94
N GLY A 71 7.78 -30.83 -20.96
CA GLY A 71 8.45 -31.51 -22.10
C GLY A 71 7.55 -32.34 -23.01
N ALA A 72 8.14 -33.23 -23.81
CA ALA A 72 7.47 -34.04 -24.82
C ALA A 72 6.75 -35.27 -24.25
N GLU A 73 7.00 -35.67 -23.02
CA GLU A 73 6.40 -36.86 -22.40
C GLU A 73 5.28 -36.47 -21.41
N ILE A 74 4.06 -36.60 -21.90
CA ILE A 74 2.86 -36.55 -21.05
C ILE A 74 2.62 -37.99 -20.56
N THR A 75 3.13 -38.33 -19.38
CA THR A 75 2.68 -39.52 -18.69
C THR A 75 1.31 -39.24 -18.10
N LYS A 76 0.24 -39.70 -18.78
CA LYS A 76 -1.12 -39.72 -18.24
C LYS A 76 -1.14 -40.64 -17.00
N LYS A 77 -1.03 -40.05 -15.80
CA LYS A 77 -1.45 -40.71 -14.55
C LYS A 77 -2.91 -40.36 -14.34
N GLU A 78 -3.82 -41.25 -14.71
CA GLU A 78 -5.24 -41.16 -14.32
C GLU A 78 -5.34 -41.19 -12.79
N GLY A 79 -6.16 -40.30 -12.23
CA GLY A 79 -6.56 -40.33 -10.81
C GLY A 79 -5.66 -39.63 -9.81
N VAL A 80 -4.83 -38.64 -10.21
CA VAL A 80 -4.06 -37.86 -9.25
C VAL A 80 -5.01 -36.96 -8.46
N ASN A 81 -5.10 -37.17 -7.13
CA ASN A 81 -5.82 -36.27 -6.26
C ASN A 81 -5.16 -34.87 -6.24
N THR A 82 -5.88 -33.85 -6.74
CA THR A 82 -5.42 -32.45 -6.81
C THR A 82 -5.78 -31.64 -5.56
N SER A 83 -6.47 -32.26 -4.62
CA SER A 83 -6.96 -31.61 -3.42
C SER A 83 -5.92 -31.55 -2.31
N LEU A 84 -5.63 -30.34 -1.81
CA LEU A 84 -5.07 -30.10 -0.49
C LEU A 84 -6.08 -29.32 0.37
N TYR A 85 -7.35 -29.72 0.34
CA TYR A 85 -8.44 -29.06 1.10
C TYR A 85 -9.41 -30.05 1.75
N HIS A 86 -9.20 -31.36 1.67
CA HIS A 86 -9.96 -32.39 2.37
C HIS A 86 -9.11 -33.63 2.68
N ASN A 87 -9.72 -34.60 3.39
CA ASN A 87 -9.14 -35.89 3.75
C ASN A 87 -7.94 -35.79 4.69
N PHE A 88 -7.83 -34.68 5.42
CA PHE A 88 -6.78 -34.47 6.40
C PHE A 88 -7.08 -35.10 7.75
N GLU A 89 -6.02 -35.46 8.45
CA GLU A 89 -5.98 -35.70 9.90
C GLU A 89 -4.97 -34.77 10.54
N VAL A 90 -5.19 -34.38 11.80
CA VAL A 90 -4.22 -33.63 12.60
C VAL A 90 -3.20 -34.61 13.14
N VAL A 91 -1.92 -34.43 12.80
CA VAL A 91 -0.81 -35.27 13.29
C VAL A 91 -0.07 -34.66 14.46
N ASN A 92 -0.07 -33.31 14.57
CA ASN A 92 0.55 -32.58 15.67
C ASN A 92 -0.02 -31.18 15.82
N THR A 93 0.05 -30.65 17.05
CA THR A 93 -0.24 -29.24 17.35
C THR A 93 0.82 -28.68 18.29
N GLN A 94 1.24 -27.43 18.07
CA GLN A 94 2.19 -26.72 18.93
C GLN A 94 1.65 -25.32 19.23
N ASN A 95 1.79 -24.89 20.49
CA ASN A 95 1.46 -23.54 20.93
C ASN A 95 2.75 -22.84 21.38
N THR A 96 2.91 -21.58 20.97
CA THR A 96 4.00 -20.71 21.42
C THR A 96 3.49 -19.30 21.70
N THR A 97 4.24 -18.54 22.47
CA THR A 97 3.97 -17.12 22.72
C THR A 97 5.23 -16.34 22.41
N VAL A 98 5.09 -15.22 21.71
CA VAL A 98 6.15 -14.28 21.40
C VAL A 98 5.78 -12.92 21.97
N ASP A 99 6.73 -12.25 22.63
CA ASP A 99 6.62 -10.87 23.10
C ASP A 99 7.99 -10.20 22.97
N GLU A 100 8.16 -9.44 21.93
CA GLU A 100 9.38 -8.73 21.60
C GLU A 100 9.09 -7.32 21.11
N THR A 101 10.06 -6.43 21.15
CA THR A 101 9.98 -5.09 20.59
C THR A 101 11.12 -4.88 19.62
N TRP A 102 10.82 -4.33 18.44
CA TRP A 102 11.81 -4.01 17.43
C TRP A 102 11.69 -2.55 16.99
N GLN A 103 12.70 -2.03 16.30
CA GLN A 103 12.76 -0.66 15.83
C GLN A 103 12.84 -0.65 14.30
N PRO A 104 11.89 0.02 13.62
CA PRO A 104 11.99 0.22 12.18
C PRO A 104 13.07 1.25 11.85
N VAL A 105 13.63 1.17 10.65
CA VAL A 105 14.59 2.16 10.13
C VAL A 105 13.93 3.53 10.02
N TRP A 106 12.69 3.56 9.57
CA TRP A 106 11.78 4.70 9.50
C TRP A 106 10.35 4.21 9.68
N GLY A 107 9.41 5.10 9.98
CA GLY A 107 8.00 4.71 10.08
C GLY A 107 7.15 5.62 10.97
N GLU A 108 6.03 5.09 11.41
CA GLU A 108 5.05 5.80 12.22
C GLU A 108 5.33 5.73 13.73
N SER A 109 6.20 4.82 14.15
CA SER A 109 6.57 4.58 15.54
C SER A 109 8.02 4.15 15.63
N GLN A 110 8.71 4.60 16.68
CA GLN A 110 10.11 4.22 16.94
C GLN A 110 10.22 2.80 17.49
N ASN A 111 9.22 2.32 18.22
CA ASN A 111 9.21 1.01 18.83
C ASN A 111 7.90 0.29 18.46
N ILE A 112 8.03 -0.88 17.86
CA ILE A 112 6.90 -1.73 17.47
C ILE A 112 6.95 -3.00 18.31
N ARG A 113 5.87 -3.26 19.07
CA ARG A 113 5.73 -4.50 19.83
C ARG A 113 5.19 -5.59 18.93
N ASN A 114 5.84 -6.74 18.94
CA ASN A 114 5.42 -7.97 18.27
C ASN A 114 5.00 -8.98 19.34
N HIS A 115 3.69 -8.97 19.67
CA HIS A 115 3.14 -9.78 20.76
C HIS A 115 1.95 -10.60 20.30
N TYR A 116 2.11 -11.93 20.26
CA TYR A 116 1.09 -12.86 19.81
C TYR A 116 1.20 -14.22 20.48
N ASN A 117 0.08 -14.94 20.50
CA ASN A 117 0.07 -16.38 20.70
C ASN A 117 -0.01 -17.09 19.34
N GLU A 118 0.72 -18.18 19.16
CA GLU A 118 0.78 -18.95 17.93
C GLU A 118 0.27 -20.38 18.14
N LEU A 119 -0.52 -20.86 17.16
CA LEU A 119 -0.91 -22.25 17.01
C LEU A 119 -0.37 -22.76 15.67
N LEU A 120 0.47 -23.78 15.69
CA LEU A 120 0.88 -24.54 14.53
C LEU A 120 0.13 -25.87 14.51
N VAL A 121 -0.61 -26.12 13.42
CA VAL A 121 -1.35 -27.39 13.20
C VAL A 121 -0.69 -28.12 12.05
N SER A 122 -0.15 -29.29 12.29
CA SER A 122 0.40 -30.18 11.27
C SER A 122 -0.65 -31.15 10.79
N LEU A 123 -0.90 -31.14 9.49
CA LEU A 123 -1.93 -31.92 8.80
C LEU A 123 -1.29 -32.93 7.84
N LYS A 124 -1.89 -34.11 7.72
CA LYS A 124 -1.51 -35.14 6.77
C LYS A 124 -2.76 -35.71 6.08
N GLN A 125 -2.73 -35.81 4.75
CA GLN A 125 -3.80 -36.48 4.01
C GLN A 125 -3.71 -38.01 4.19
N LYS A 126 -4.85 -38.64 4.45
CA LYS A 126 -4.93 -40.08 4.71
C LYS A 126 -4.62 -40.94 3.48
N ASP A 127 -4.99 -40.47 2.29
CA ASP A 127 -4.86 -41.19 1.02
C ASP A 127 -3.53 -40.90 0.32
N THR A 128 -3.11 -39.62 0.24
CA THR A 128 -1.91 -39.21 -0.49
C THR A 128 -0.67 -39.14 0.37
N HIS A 129 -0.85 -39.14 1.69
CA HIS A 129 0.20 -38.90 2.71
C HIS A 129 0.92 -37.55 2.55
N ARG A 130 0.33 -36.59 1.82
CA ARG A 130 0.85 -35.23 1.70
C ARG A 130 0.70 -34.49 3.00
N GLU A 131 1.72 -33.68 3.32
CA GLU A 131 1.80 -32.90 4.55
C GLU A 131 1.63 -31.42 4.26
N MET A 132 0.88 -30.72 5.14
CA MET A 132 0.65 -29.29 5.10
C MET A 132 0.49 -28.81 6.55
N ASN A 133 1.13 -27.69 6.90
CA ASN A 133 0.94 -27.02 8.16
C ASN A 133 0.06 -25.79 7.97
N LEU A 134 -0.73 -25.49 8.98
CA LEU A 134 -1.44 -24.22 9.14
C LEU A 134 -0.85 -23.52 10.36
N ARG A 135 -0.30 -22.33 10.15
CA ARG A 135 0.25 -21.49 11.21
C ARG A 135 -0.66 -20.32 11.44
N PHE A 136 -1.14 -20.18 12.68
CA PHE A 136 -1.99 -19.08 13.14
C PHE A 136 -1.25 -18.25 14.17
N ARG A 137 -1.20 -16.94 14.00
CA ARG A 137 -0.71 -15.96 14.98
C ARG A 137 -1.84 -15.04 15.37
N LEU A 138 -2.20 -15.06 16.64
CA LEU A 138 -3.31 -14.27 17.19
C LEU A 138 -2.74 -13.15 18.05
N PHE A 139 -2.81 -11.93 17.51
CA PHE A 139 -2.43 -10.68 18.17
C PHE A 139 -3.60 -10.13 18.98
N ASP A 140 -3.39 -9.05 19.72
CA ASP A 140 -4.44 -8.40 20.51
C ASP A 140 -5.50 -7.69 19.64
N ASP A 141 -5.15 -7.37 18.40
CA ASP A 141 -5.95 -6.61 17.42
C ASP A 141 -6.28 -7.39 16.14
N GLY A 142 -5.85 -8.67 16.01
CA GLY A 142 -6.17 -9.46 14.82
C GLY A 142 -5.46 -10.80 14.72
N LEU A 143 -5.75 -11.46 13.59
CA LEU A 143 -5.26 -12.78 13.21
C LEU A 143 -4.41 -12.68 11.95
N GLY A 144 -3.24 -13.35 11.96
CA GLY A 144 -2.49 -13.73 10.76
C GLY A 144 -2.44 -15.25 10.63
N PHE A 145 -2.63 -15.79 9.43
CA PHE A 145 -2.43 -17.22 9.18
C PHE A 145 -1.87 -17.48 7.79
N ARG A 146 -1.17 -18.62 7.64
CA ARG A 146 -0.60 -19.05 6.36
C ARG A 146 -0.51 -20.55 6.25
N TYR A 147 -0.35 -21.03 5.02
CA TYR A 147 -0.01 -22.42 4.72
C TYR A 147 1.51 -22.59 4.65
N GLU A 148 2.00 -23.68 5.21
CA GLU A 148 3.39 -24.09 5.11
C GLU A 148 3.46 -25.53 4.59
N PHE A 149 4.35 -25.79 3.66
CA PHE A 149 4.54 -27.08 3.03
C PHE A 149 5.94 -27.57 3.38
N PRO A 150 6.08 -28.54 4.34
CA PRO A 150 7.38 -29.09 4.70
C PRO A 150 8.01 -29.83 3.52
N GLU A 151 9.32 -30.04 3.58
CA GLU A 151 10.01 -30.89 2.62
C GLU A 151 9.46 -32.31 2.68
N GLN A 152 9.02 -32.85 1.54
CA GLN A 152 8.34 -34.14 1.46
C GLN A 152 8.50 -34.80 0.09
N LYS A 153 8.61 -36.13 0.08
CA LYS A 153 8.75 -36.92 -1.15
C LYS A 153 7.46 -36.98 -1.99
N GLN A 154 6.31 -36.88 -1.34
CA GLN A 154 4.98 -36.98 -1.96
C GLN A 154 4.61 -35.77 -2.81
N MET A 155 5.26 -34.63 -2.54
CA MET A 155 4.99 -33.38 -3.22
C MET A 155 6.22 -32.45 -3.17
N PRO A 156 7.34 -32.84 -3.84
CA PRO A 156 8.55 -32.01 -3.84
C PRO A 156 8.37 -30.70 -4.65
N TYR A 157 7.48 -30.72 -5.62
CA TYR A 157 7.11 -29.63 -6.49
C TYR A 157 5.62 -29.71 -6.81
N PHE A 158 4.93 -28.56 -6.84
CA PHE A 158 3.52 -28.47 -7.18
C PHE A 158 3.14 -27.11 -7.75
N VAL A 159 2.04 -27.08 -8.49
CA VAL A 159 1.48 -25.85 -9.06
C VAL A 159 0.11 -25.61 -8.45
N ILE A 160 -0.08 -24.42 -7.93
CA ILE A 160 -1.35 -23.98 -7.32
C ILE A 160 -2.30 -23.56 -8.44
N LYS A 161 -3.49 -24.18 -8.45
CA LYS A 161 -4.60 -23.83 -9.32
C LYS A 161 -5.48 -22.77 -8.64
N GLU A 162 -5.79 -22.96 -7.34
CA GLU A 162 -6.51 -21.99 -6.55
C GLU A 162 -6.24 -22.17 -5.06
N GLU A 163 -6.17 -21.08 -4.34
CA GLU A 163 -6.22 -21.06 -2.88
C GLU A 163 -7.68 -20.97 -2.44
N ARG A 164 -8.12 -21.91 -1.60
CA ARG A 164 -9.51 -22.04 -1.16
C ARG A 164 -9.74 -21.47 0.24
N THR A 165 -9.02 -20.40 0.56
CA THR A 165 -9.21 -19.68 1.83
C THR A 165 -10.52 -18.91 1.80
N GLU A 166 -11.36 -19.11 2.80
CA GLU A 166 -12.63 -18.40 2.95
C GLU A 166 -12.62 -17.44 4.13
N PHE A 167 -13.44 -16.40 4.01
CA PHE A 167 -13.80 -15.47 5.07
C PHE A 167 -15.33 -15.32 5.06
N ALA A 168 -16.01 -16.13 5.87
CA ALA A 168 -17.47 -16.16 5.93
C ALA A 168 -17.97 -15.06 6.87
N MET A 169 -18.56 -14.01 6.29
CA MET A 169 -19.06 -12.87 7.05
C MET A 169 -20.36 -13.18 7.80
N THR A 170 -20.54 -12.55 8.96
CA THR A 170 -21.67 -12.81 9.85
C THR A 170 -22.98 -12.17 9.37
N ALA A 171 -22.87 -11.09 8.57
CA ALA A 171 -24.03 -10.37 8.04
C ALA A 171 -23.65 -9.57 6.79
N ASP A 172 -24.62 -8.88 6.21
CA ASP A 172 -24.45 -7.96 5.09
C ASP A 172 -23.83 -6.62 5.56
N HIS A 173 -22.51 -6.66 5.77
CA HIS A 173 -21.75 -5.53 6.34
C HIS A 173 -21.62 -4.37 5.36
N GLN A 174 -21.42 -3.17 5.90
CA GLN A 174 -20.94 -2.02 5.16
C GLN A 174 -19.47 -2.26 4.74
N ALA A 175 -19.13 -1.96 3.48
CA ALA A 175 -17.79 -2.16 2.91
C ALA A 175 -17.27 -0.89 2.22
N TRP A 176 -15.96 -0.67 2.30
CA TRP A 176 -15.19 0.27 1.47
C TRP A 176 -14.23 -0.56 0.62
N TRP A 177 -14.42 -0.50 -0.69
CA TRP A 177 -13.80 -1.43 -1.61
C TRP A 177 -13.54 -0.80 -2.99
N ILE A 178 -12.63 -1.41 -3.74
CA ILE A 178 -12.42 -1.16 -5.17
C ILE A 178 -12.63 -2.46 -5.95
N PRO A 179 -13.00 -2.39 -7.25
CA PRO A 179 -13.18 -3.58 -8.10
C PRO A 179 -11.95 -4.49 -8.08
N GLY A 180 -12.19 -5.80 -8.08
CA GLY A 180 -11.16 -6.81 -8.23
C GLY A 180 -10.53 -6.74 -9.61
N ASP A 181 -9.22 -6.51 -9.66
CA ASP A 181 -8.46 -6.34 -10.89
C ASP A 181 -7.04 -6.85 -10.73
N TYR A 182 -6.50 -7.51 -11.78
CA TYR A 182 -5.16 -8.11 -11.75
C TYR A 182 -4.03 -7.15 -12.15
N ASP A 183 -4.40 -5.96 -12.67
CA ASP A 183 -3.42 -5.06 -13.28
C ASP A 183 -3.42 -3.64 -12.70
N THR A 184 -4.50 -3.20 -12.04
CA THR A 184 -4.56 -1.86 -11.44
C THR A 184 -5.29 -1.81 -10.11
N GLN A 185 -4.93 -0.82 -9.28
CA GLN A 185 -5.55 -0.48 -7.99
C GLN A 185 -6.02 0.98 -7.96
N GLU A 186 -5.96 1.68 -9.09
CA GLU A 186 -6.18 3.12 -9.19
C GLU A 186 -7.65 3.48 -9.41
N TYR A 187 -8.52 2.84 -8.64
CA TYR A 187 -9.95 3.10 -8.64
C TYR A 187 -10.36 4.07 -7.51
N ASP A 188 -11.41 4.86 -7.74
CA ASP A 188 -12.13 5.49 -6.64
C ASP A 188 -12.81 4.44 -5.76
N TYR A 189 -12.64 4.54 -4.46
CA TYR A 189 -13.29 3.63 -3.52
C TYR A 189 -14.82 3.77 -3.60
N GLN A 190 -15.46 2.62 -3.57
CA GLN A 190 -16.91 2.49 -3.43
C GLN A 190 -17.25 2.22 -1.96
N GLN A 191 -18.45 2.64 -1.56
CA GLN A 191 -19.02 2.36 -0.24
C GLN A 191 -20.41 1.76 -0.45
N SER A 192 -20.62 0.52 0.03
CA SER A 192 -21.88 -0.19 -0.14
C SER A 192 -22.03 -1.33 0.86
N ARG A 193 -23.22 -1.93 0.93
CA ARG A 193 -23.40 -3.25 1.53
C ARG A 193 -22.71 -4.32 0.67
N LEU A 194 -22.36 -5.46 1.27
CA LEU A 194 -21.77 -6.59 0.55
C LEU A 194 -22.71 -7.10 -0.56
N SER A 195 -24.02 -7.17 -0.29
CA SER A 195 -25.03 -7.59 -1.26
C SER A 195 -25.17 -6.68 -2.48
N GLU A 196 -24.70 -5.43 -2.39
CA GLU A 196 -24.79 -4.43 -3.45
C GLU A 196 -23.56 -4.43 -4.38
N ILE A 197 -22.46 -5.12 -4.00
CA ILE A 197 -21.18 -5.11 -4.74
C ILE A 197 -21.42 -5.47 -6.22
N ARG A 198 -22.15 -6.53 -6.52
CA ARG A 198 -22.44 -6.96 -7.90
C ARG A 198 -23.06 -5.85 -8.75
N ALA A 199 -24.04 -5.15 -8.22
CA ALA A 199 -24.75 -4.11 -8.95
C ALA A 199 -23.89 -2.85 -9.19
N ILE A 200 -22.92 -2.60 -8.31
CA ILE A 200 -22.09 -1.39 -8.35
C ILE A 200 -20.76 -1.65 -9.09
N ASN A 201 -20.25 -2.89 -9.09
CA ASN A 201 -18.91 -3.24 -9.55
C ASN A 201 -18.59 -2.67 -10.96
N GLN A 202 -19.48 -2.87 -11.93
CA GLN A 202 -19.27 -2.36 -13.28
C GLN A 202 -19.20 -0.81 -13.33
N LYS A 203 -20.00 -0.13 -12.50
CA LYS A 203 -19.97 1.33 -12.39
C LYS A 203 -18.72 1.83 -11.66
N GLY A 204 -18.17 1.02 -10.75
CA GLY A 204 -16.94 1.29 -10.03
C GLY A 204 -15.68 1.19 -10.89
N ARG A 205 -15.75 0.47 -12.02
CA ARG A 205 -14.65 0.36 -12.98
C ARG A 205 -14.60 1.63 -13.83
N GLN A 206 -13.56 2.39 -13.67
CA GLN A 206 -13.26 3.56 -14.49
C GLN A 206 -12.32 3.16 -15.62
N ALA A 207 -12.29 3.92 -16.71
CA ALA A 207 -11.28 3.72 -17.75
C ALA A 207 -9.89 3.94 -17.15
N ASN A 208 -9.01 2.95 -17.30
CA ASN A 208 -7.63 2.99 -16.87
C ASN A 208 -6.74 2.35 -17.95
N LEU A 209 -5.43 2.54 -17.85
CA LEU A 209 -4.46 2.10 -18.87
C LEU A 209 -4.34 0.58 -18.98
N ALA A 210 -4.45 -0.12 -17.86
CA ALA A 210 -4.50 -1.57 -17.81
C ALA A 210 -5.61 -2.00 -16.86
N GLN A 211 -6.47 -2.91 -17.28
CA GLN A 211 -7.59 -3.43 -16.50
C GLN A 211 -7.83 -4.89 -16.83
N THR A 212 -7.82 -5.74 -15.83
CA THR A 212 -8.18 -7.15 -15.96
C THR A 212 -9.05 -7.58 -14.78
N GLY A 213 -10.32 -7.15 -14.83
CA GLY A 213 -11.31 -7.54 -13.83
C GLY A 213 -11.73 -8.99 -13.99
N PHE A 214 -11.79 -9.73 -12.89
CA PHE A 214 -11.98 -11.19 -12.91
C PHE A 214 -13.41 -11.63 -12.53
N SER A 215 -14.21 -10.79 -11.88
CA SER A 215 -15.54 -11.14 -11.38
C SER A 215 -16.39 -9.90 -11.12
N ASP A 216 -17.72 -10.04 -11.24
CA ASP A 216 -18.69 -8.97 -10.89
C ASP A 216 -18.80 -8.76 -9.37
N THR A 217 -18.31 -9.70 -8.56
CA THR A 217 -18.28 -9.61 -7.09
C THR A 217 -16.86 -9.64 -6.55
N GLY A 218 -15.86 -9.50 -7.44
CA GLY A 218 -14.45 -9.40 -7.09
C GLY A 218 -14.12 -8.05 -6.48
N VAL A 219 -13.36 -8.07 -5.38
CA VAL A 219 -12.83 -6.87 -4.72
C VAL A 219 -11.36 -7.05 -4.39
N GLN A 220 -10.66 -5.94 -4.23
CA GLN A 220 -9.26 -5.95 -3.84
C GLN A 220 -9.10 -5.93 -2.31
N THR A 221 -7.96 -6.37 -1.83
CA THR A 221 -7.49 -6.14 -0.45
C THR A 221 -6.53 -4.91 -0.42
N ALA A 222 -6.36 -4.16 0.69
CA ALA A 222 -7.08 -4.39 1.96
C ALA A 222 -8.55 -3.97 1.81
N LEU A 223 -9.44 -4.84 2.27
CA LEU A 223 -10.87 -4.59 2.28
C LEU A 223 -11.31 -4.15 3.67
N MET A 224 -11.95 -2.97 3.78
CA MET A 224 -12.46 -2.44 5.03
C MET A 224 -13.94 -2.70 5.16
N LEU A 225 -14.37 -3.26 6.30
CA LEU A 225 -15.75 -3.58 6.62
C LEU A 225 -16.17 -2.95 7.95
N LYS A 226 -17.47 -2.68 8.09
CA LYS A 226 -18.08 -2.26 9.35
C LYS A 226 -19.39 -3.00 9.57
N THR A 227 -19.56 -3.59 10.74
CA THR A 227 -20.80 -4.25 11.14
C THR A 227 -21.81 -3.23 11.66
N ASP A 228 -23.10 -3.58 11.65
CA ASP A 228 -24.17 -2.68 12.13
C ASP A 228 -24.07 -2.38 13.63
N ASP A 229 -23.46 -3.26 14.39
CA ASP A 229 -23.21 -3.08 15.83
C ASP A 229 -21.83 -2.51 16.15
N GLY A 230 -21.12 -1.96 15.14
CA GLY A 230 -19.97 -1.10 15.32
C GLY A 230 -18.61 -1.79 15.38
N LEU A 231 -18.47 -3.06 14.94
CA LEU A 231 -17.16 -3.65 14.73
C LEU A 231 -16.59 -3.21 13.38
N TYR A 232 -15.29 -2.91 13.36
CA TYR A 232 -14.47 -2.66 12.19
C TYR A 232 -13.65 -3.91 11.91
N ILE A 233 -13.62 -4.35 10.64
CA ILE A 233 -12.90 -5.55 10.19
C ILE A 233 -12.10 -5.18 8.96
N ASN A 234 -10.82 -5.55 8.94
CA ASN A 234 -9.96 -5.36 7.77
C ASN A 234 -9.43 -6.72 7.30
N LEU A 235 -9.63 -7.04 6.02
CA LEU A 235 -9.12 -8.25 5.39
C LEU A 235 -7.99 -7.88 4.45
N HIS A 236 -6.80 -8.46 4.67
CA HIS A 236 -5.61 -8.19 3.87
C HIS A 236 -4.66 -9.39 3.82
N GLU A 237 -3.46 -9.17 3.30
CA GLU A 237 -2.35 -10.11 3.27
C GLU A 237 -1.05 -9.43 3.72
N ALA A 238 -0.10 -10.22 4.20
CA ALA A 238 1.22 -9.72 4.58
C ALA A 238 2.33 -10.64 4.04
N ALA A 239 3.54 -10.07 3.87
CA ALA A 239 4.72 -10.78 3.39
C ALA A 239 4.49 -11.49 2.04
N LEU A 240 4.04 -10.75 1.04
CA LEU A 240 3.84 -11.26 -0.33
C LEU A 240 5.20 -11.54 -0.98
N VAL A 241 5.67 -12.77 -0.81
CA VAL A 241 6.95 -13.26 -1.32
C VAL A 241 6.71 -14.54 -2.10
N ASN A 242 7.20 -14.61 -3.33
CA ASN A 242 7.14 -15.76 -4.23
C ASN A 242 5.71 -16.33 -4.40
N TYR A 243 4.72 -15.45 -4.57
CA TYR A 243 3.31 -15.82 -4.69
C TYR A 243 2.52 -14.77 -5.48
N GLY A 244 1.37 -15.16 -6.04
CA GLY A 244 0.41 -14.21 -6.63
C GLY A 244 -0.30 -13.41 -5.53
N ALA A 245 -0.66 -12.14 -5.81
CA ALA A 245 -1.39 -11.32 -4.85
C ALA A 245 -2.83 -11.80 -4.66
N MET A 246 -3.33 -11.71 -3.43
CA MET A 246 -4.68 -12.12 -3.06
C MET A 246 -5.69 -11.01 -3.34
N HIS A 247 -6.71 -11.32 -4.11
CA HIS A 247 -7.99 -10.63 -4.19
C HIS A 247 -9.06 -11.45 -3.46
N LEU A 248 -10.26 -10.92 -3.35
CA LEU A 248 -11.38 -11.60 -2.74
C LEU A 248 -12.55 -11.66 -3.73
N ASN A 249 -13.18 -12.83 -3.86
CA ASN A 249 -14.39 -13.03 -4.64
C ASN A 249 -15.56 -13.34 -3.73
N LEU A 250 -16.59 -12.49 -3.73
CA LEU A 250 -17.73 -12.63 -2.84
C LEU A 250 -18.80 -13.54 -3.45
N ASN A 251 -19.20 -14.57 -2.69
CA ASN A 251 -20.50 -15.19 -2.90
C ASN A 251 -21.55 -14.30 -2.24
N ASP A 252 -22.24 -13.50 -3.01
CA ASP A 252 -23.20 -12.49 -2.54
C ASP A 252 -24.52 -13.09 -1.98
N LYS A 253 -24.73 -14.42 -2.09
CA LYS A 253 -25.86 -15.12 -1.51
C LYS A 253 -25.55 -15.65 -0.09
N THR A 254 -24.33 -16.10 0.12
CA THR A 254 -23.88 -16.69 1.40
C THR A 254 -23.02 -15.73 2.23
N LEU A 255 -22.61 -14.60 1.65
CA LEU A 255 -21.73 -13.59 2.23
C LEU A 255 -20.35 -14.16 2.62
N VAL A 256 -19.84 -15.07 1.79
CA VAL A 256 -18.54 -15.70 1.95
C VAL A 256 -17.60 -15.12 0.92
N PHE A 257 -16.52 -14.48 1.36
CA PHE A 257 -15.38 -14.16 0.50
C PHE A 257 -14.49 -15.40 0.36
N GLN A 258 -14.11 -15.70 -0.86
CA GLN A 258 -13.05 -16.65 -1.18
C GLN A 258 -11.82 -15.88 -1.67
N SER A 259 -10.63 -16.28 -1.21
CA SER A 259 -9.39 -15.79 -1.79
C SER A 259 -9.36 -16.05 -3.28
N TRP A 260 -8.84 -15.08 -4.02
CA TRP A 260 -8.73 -15.15 -5.47
C TRP A 260 -7.36 -14.64 -5.88
N ILE A 261 -6.47 -15.59 -6.13
CA ILE A 261 -5.06 -15.26 -6.39
C ILE A 261 -4.88 -14.84 -7.85
N THR A 262 -4.05 -13.84 -8.09
CA THR A 262 -3.71 -13.39 -9.46
C THR A 262 -2.97 -14.50 -10.20
N PRO A 263 -3.48 -14.95 -11.37
CA PRO A 263 -2.83 -15.95 -12.17
C PRO A 263 -1.65 -15.38 -12.98
N ASP A 264 -0.76 -16.27 -13.39
CA ASP A 264 0.19 -16.01 -14.48
C ASP A 264 -0.48 -16.14 -15.87
N ALA A 265 0.30 -15.97 -16.93
CA ALA A 265 -0.15 -16.10 -18.33
C ALA A 265 -0.73 -17.50 -18.67
N ASN A 266 -0.46 -18.53 -17.88
CA ASN A 266 -0.95 -19.89 -18.06
C ASN A 266 -2.11 -20.24 -17.15
N GLY A 267 -2.55 -19.32 -16.32
CA GLY A 267 -3.61 -19.52 -15.33
C GLY A 267 -3.15 -20.13 -14.01
N ALA A 268 -1.84 -20.36 -13.81
CA ALA A 268 -1.29 -20.85 -12.55
C ALA A 268 -1.21 -19.73 -11.51
N LYS A 269 -1.55 -20.06 -10.25
CA LYS A 269 -1.55 -19.11 -9.12
C LYS A 269 -0.23 -19.11 -8.36
N GLY A 270 0.59 -20.15 -8.52
CA GLY A 270 1.91 -20.26 -7.91
C GLY A 270 2.62 -21.54 -8.28
N TYR A 271 3.91 -21.43 -8.55
CA TYR A 271 4.83 -22.57 -8.76
C TYR A 271 5.65 -22.71 -7.47
N MET A 272 5.47 -23.83 -6.79
CA MET A 272 6.01 -24.04 -5.46
C MET A 272 6.95 -25.25 -5.43
N GLN A 273 8.03 -25.12 -4.68
CA GLN A 273 8.96 -26.21 -4.38
C GLN A 273 9.11 -26.31 -2.87
N THR A 274 8.92 -27.49 -2.29
CA THR A 274 9.03 -27.70 -0.84
C THR A 274 10.49 -27.69 -0.35
N PRO A 275 10.81 -27.10 0.81
CA PRO A 275 9.89 -26.44 1.71
C PRO A 275 9.40 -25.11 1.16
N ALA A 276 8.11 -24.78 1.36
CA ALA A 276 7.48 -23.57 0.85
C ALA A 276 6.43 -23.02 1.82
N GLN A 277 6.06 -21.77 1.63
CA GLN A 277 4.99 -21.13 2.40
C GLN A 277 4.25 -20.10 1.54
N THR A 278 2.98 -19.85 1.88
CA THR A 278 2.21 -18.75 1.29
C THR A 278 2.47 -17.44 2.05
N PRO A 279 2.10 -16.29 1.48
CA PRO A 279 1.90 -15.07 2.27
C PRO A 279 0.91 -15.27 3.40
N TRP A 280 0.95 -14.41 4.39
CA TRP A 280 -0.04 -14.40 5.46
C TRP A 280 -1.37 -13.83 5.00
N ARG A 281 -2.47 -14.41 5.46
CA ARG A 281 -3.82 -13.84 5.37
C ARG A 281 -4.13 -13.17 6.69
N THR A 282 -4.65 -11.93 6.67
CA THR A 282 -4.86 -11.14 7.88
C THR A 282 -6.30 -10.75 8.07
N VAL A 283 -6.74 -10.75 9.34
CA VAL A 283 -8.03 -10.22 9.79
C VAL A 283 -7.76 -9.32 10.98
N ILE A 284 -7.82 -8.00 10.79
CA ILE A 284 -7.72 -7.03 11.89
C ILE A 284 -9.13 -6.69 12.33
N VAL A 285 -9.41 -6.63 13.64
CA VAL A 285 -10.75 -6.36 14.17
C VAL A 285 -10.71 -5.57 15.46
N SER A 286 -11.53 -4.52 15.51
CA SER A 286 -11.75 -3.73 16.73
C SER A 286 -13.16 -3.11 16.74
N ASN A 287 -13.61 -2.68 17.90
CA ASN A 287 -14.78 -1.81 18.05
C ASN A 287 -14.42 -0.32 18.02
N ASP A 288 -13.18 0.02 17.68
CA ASP A 288 -12.69 1.39 17.47
C ASP A 288 -11.92 1.46 16.15
N ALA A 289 -12.34 2.34 15.24
CA ALA A 289 -11.69 2.51 13.95
C ALA A 289 -10.22 2.93 14.06
N ARG A 290 -9.83 3.60 15.15
CA ARG A 290 -8.46 4.04 15.40
C ARG A 290 -7.50 2.87 15.58
N ASP A 291 -7.96 1.77 16.16
CA ASP A 291 -7.16 0.57 16.37
C ASP A 291 -6.81 -0.12 15.02
N ILE A 292 -7.70 -0.03 14.03
CA ILE A 292 -7.41 -0.53 12.68
C ILE A 292 -6.22 0.22 12.06
N LEU A 293 -6.20 1.54 12.22
CA LEU A 293 -5.11 2.41 11.71
C LEU A 293 -3.81 2.23 12.48
N ALA A 294 -3.89 1.90 13.76
CA ALA A 294 -2.73 1.73 14.66
C ALA A 294 -2.15 0.30 14.62
N SER A 295 -2.74 -0.61 13.86
CA SER A 295 -2.31 -2.01 13.83
C SER A 295 -0.97 -2.21 13.11
N ASP A 296 -0.03 -2.84 13.79
CA ASP A 296 1.28 -3.22 13.25
C ASP A 296 1.32 -4.67 12.74
N ILE A 297 0.18 -5.37 12.65
CA ILE A 297 0.14 -6.80 12.29
C ILE A 297 0.83 -7.06 10.95
N THR A 298 0.55 -6.23 9.92
CA THR A 298 1.12 -6.41 8.60
C THR A 298 2.65 -6.33 8.64
N LEU A 299 3.22 -5.41 9.42
CA LEU A 299 4.66 -5.32 9.61
C LEU A 299 5.20 -6.52 10.43
N ASN A 300 4.52 -6.87 11.53
CA ASN A 300 4.95 -7.92 12.44
C ASN A 300 4.95 -9.32 11.82
N LEU A 301 4.18 -9.54 10.76
CA LEU A 301 4.15 -10.80 10.01
C LEU A 301 5.25 -10.91 8.94
N ASN A 302 6.01 -9.85 8.70
CA ASN A 302 7.18 -9.87 7.82
C ASN A 302 8.45 -10.26 8.58
N GLU A 303 9.43 -10.77 7.86
CA GLU A 303 10.73 -11.09 8.42
C GLU A 303 11.48 -9.82 8.87
N PRO A 304 12.40 -9.94 9.83
CA PRO A 304 13.27 -8.83 10.23
C PRO A 304 14.04 -8.24 9.05
N CYS A 305 14.61 -7.03 9.24
CA CYS A 305 15.42 -6.36 8.23
C CYS A 305 16.54 -7.27 7.70
N ALA A 306 16.58 -7.47 6.39
CA ALA A 306 17.56 -8.30 5.70
C ALA A 306 18.83 -7.53 5.30
N LEU A 307 18.85 -6.20 5.46
CA LEU A 307 19.99 -5.36 5.08
C LEU A 307 20.98 -5.23 6.25
N ALA A 308 22.24 -5.54 6.00
CA ALA A 308 23.29 -5.44 7.02
C ALA A 308 23.63 -3.98 7.39
N ASP A 309 23.47 -3.06 6.46
CA ASP A 309 23.69 -1.62 6.65
C ASP A 309 22.49 -0.85 6.09
N THR A 310 21.85 -0.05 6.94
CA THR A 310 20.71 0.81 6.60
C THR A 310 21.02 2.29 6.75
N SER A 311 22.27 2.64 7.05
CA SER A 311 22.67 4.03 7.33
C SER A 311 22.53 4.98 6.13
N TRP A 312 22.41 4.45 4.93
CA TRP A 312 22.22 5.19 3.68
C TRP A 312 20.75 5.45 3.35
N ILE A 313 19.81 4.85 4.09
CA ILE A 313 18.37 5.01 3.89
C ILE A 313 17.88 6.20 4.71
N HIS A 314 17.39 7.23 4.03
CA HIS A 314 16.92 8.46 4.67
C HIS A 314 15.57 8.89 4.12
N PRO A 315 14.59 9.19 4.97
CA PRO A 315 13.39 9.91 4.56
C PRO A 315 13.73 11.21 3.84
N MET A 316 12.99 11.55 2.78
CA MET A 316 13.26 12.71 1.93
C MET A 316 11.98 13.47 1.60
N LYS A 317 12.06 14.80 1.65
CA LYS A 317 11.04 15.70 1.12
C LYS A 317 11.55 16.27 -0.20
N TYR A 318 10.73 16.20 -1.24
CA TYR A 318 11.18 16.57 -2.59
C TYR A 318 10.13 17.35 -3.38
N VAL A 319 10.57 18.01 -4.41
CA VAL A 319 9.76 18.60 -5.47
C VAL A 319 10.06 17.91 -6.80
N GLY A 320 9.27 18.12 -7.84
CA GLY A 320 9.54 17.40 -9.09
C GLY A 320 9.14 18.14 -10.35
N VAL A 321 9.94 17.96 -11.39
CA VAL A 321 9.57 18.19 -12.79
C VAL A 321 8.64 17.04 -13.16
N TRP A 322 7.35 17.19 -12.86
CA TRP A 322 6.32 16.16 -12.94
C TRP A 322 4.91 16.77 -13.15
N TRP A 323 4.45 17.68 -12.27
CA TRP A 323 3.08 18.19 -12.30
C TRP A 323 2.75 18.96 -13.58
N GLU A 324 3.75 19.63 -14.17
CA GLU A 324 3.56 20.31 -15.46
C GLU A 324 3.27 19.34 -16.61
N MET A 325 3.79 18.08 -16.56
CA MET A 325 3.44 17.04 -17.53
C MET A 325 2.07 16.43 -17.21
N ILE A 326 1.81 16.10 -15.95
CA ILE A 326 0.53 15.54 -15.51
C ILE A 326 -0.65 16.47 -15.87
N THR A 327 -0.47 17.77 -15.72
CA THR A 327 -1.50 18.75 -16.11
C THR A 327 -1.54 19.05 -17.61
N GLY A 328 -0.59 18.53 -18.38
CA GLY A 328 -0.50 18.74 -19.85
C GLY A 328 0.06 20.10 -20.27
N MET A 329 0.75 20.83 -19.38
CA MET A 329 1.48 22.05 -19.72
C MET A 329 2.74 21.74 -20.50
N LYS A 330 3.40 20.67 -20.17
CA LYS A 330 4.62 20.13 -20.74
C LYS A 330 4.43 18.66 -21.12
N GLU A 331 5.42 18.10 -21.81
CA GLU A 331 5.42 16.72 -22.27
C GLU A 331 6.70 16.01 -21.80
N TRP A 332 6.60 14.67 -21.60
CA TRP A 332 7.76 13.83 -21.29
C TRP A 332 8.68 13.63 -22.50
N SER A 333 8.11 13.66 -23.73
CA SER A 333 8.83 13.47 -24.99
C SER A 333 9.59 14.72 -25.43
N TYR A 334 10.59 14.51 -26.28
CA TYR A 334 11.44 15.57 -26.82
C TYR A 334 10.98 16.05 -28.22
N THR A 335 10.49 15.11 -29.04
CA THR A 335 10.21 15.35 -30.47
C THR A 335 8.94 14.66 -30.93
N TYR A 336 8.35 15.12 -32.05
CA TYR A 336 7.27 14.43 -32.76
C TYR A 336 7.74 13.69 -34.01
N ASP A 337 9.04 13.71 -34.32
CA ASP A 337 9.59 13.20 -35.57
C ASP A 337 9.96 11.70 -35.51
N VAL A 338 9.73 11.02 -34.38
CA VAL A 338 10.04 9.61 -34.19
C VAL A 338 8.76 8.77 -34.14
N PRO A 339 8.40 8.05 -35.21
CA PRO A 339 7.23 7.18 -35.21
C PRO A 339 7.44 5.87 -34.42
N SER A 340 8.70 5.48 -34.19
CA SER A 340 9.10 4.29 -33.42
C SER A 340 10.51 4.42 -32.91
N VAL A 341 10.69 4.25 -31.61
CA VAL A 341 12.01 4.30 -30.94
C VAL A 341 12.77 2.99 -31.17
N HIS A 342 14.04 3.09 -31.55
CA HIS A 342 14.96 1.96 -31.66
C HIS A 342 16.18 2.21 -30.78
N ILE A 343 16.26 1.55 -29.64
CA ILE A 343 17.38 1.67 -28.69
C ILE A 343 18.72 1.43 -29.41
N GLY A 344 19.66 2.37 -29.23
CA GLY A 344 20.99 2.32 -29.84
C GLY A 344 21.05 2.61 -31.35
N LYS A 345 19.92 3.01 -31.97
CA LYS A 345 19.85 3.37 -33.40
C LYS A 345 19.21 4.74 -33.64
N THR A 346 18.17 5.10 -32.88
CA THR A 346 17.51 6.41 -33.01
C THR A 346 18.49 7.49 -32.50
N ASP A 347 18.90 8.38 -33.38
CA ASP A 347 19.83 9.47 -33.07
C ASP A 347 19.05 10.77 -32.78
N TYR A 348 18.80 11.01 -31.52
CA TYR A 348 18.05 12.18 -31.05
C TYR A 348 18.78 13.52 -31.31
N THR A 349 20.10 13.51 -31.53
CA THR A 349 20.85 14.72 -31.82
C THR A 349 20.53 15.33 -33.21
N THR A 350 19.94 14.52 -34.10
CA THR A 350 19.51 14.91 -35.42
C THR A 350 18.04 15.32 -35.51
N LEU A 351 17.29 15.11 -34.45
CA LEU A 351 15.83 15.32 -34.41
C LEU A 351 15.50 16.74 -33.92
N LYS A 352 14.37 17.27 -34.40
CA LYS A 352 13.91 18.61 -34.02
C LYS A 352 13.10 18.53 -32.71
N PRO A 353 13.48 19.33 -31.67
CA PRO A 353 12.69 19.44 -30.48
C PRO A 353 11.33 20.10 -30.76
N HIS A 354 10.26 19.61 -30.16
CA HIS A 354 8.93 20.26 -30.29
C HIS A 354 8.75 21.47 -29.33
N GLY A 355 9.66 21.67 -28.38
CA GLY A 355 9.70 22.85 -27.49
C GLY A 355 8.80 22.78 -26.28
N LYS A 356 8.12 21.64 -26.04
CA LYS A 356 7.28 21.42 -24.86
C LYS A 356 7.88 20.47 -23.84
N HIS A 357 9.08 19.95 -24.09
CA HIS A 357 9.76 19.03 -23.18
C HIS A 357 9.94 19.65 -21.79
N GLY A 358 9.49 18.94 -20.73
CA GLY A 358 9.55 19.42 -19.35
C GLY A 358 10.92 19.26 -18.72
N ALA A 359 11.62 18.18 -19.00
CA ALA A 359 12.88 17.80 -18.37
C ALA A 359 14.12 18.49 -19.00
N THR A 360 14.02 19.77 -19.36
CA THR A 360 15.17 20.52 -19.87
C THR A 360 16.14 20.88 -18.73
N THR A 361 17.44 20.96 -19.03
CA THR A 361 18.46 21.37 -18.06
C THR A 361 18.10 22.68 -17.36
N GLU A 362 17.60 23.66 -18.13
CA GLU A 362 17.20 24.97 -17.59
C GLU A 362 16.03 24.85 -16.61
N ASN A 363 14.98 24.07 -16.95
CA ASN A 363 13.82 23.90 -16.11
C ASN A 363 14.18 23.15 -14.82
N VAL A 364 14.98 22.09 -14.93
CA VAL A 364 15.44 21.31 -13.76
C VAL A 364 16.22 22.19 -12.78
N LYS A 365 17.09 23.10 -13.27
CA LYS A 365 17.81 24.05 -12.41
C LYS A 365 16.87 24.99 -11.62
N LYS A 366 15.73 25.40 -12.21
CA LYS A 366 14.70 26.18 -11.48
C LYS A 366 14.11 25.41 -10.31
N TYR A 367 13.85 24.11 -10.50
CA TYR A 367 13.36 23.25 -9.41
C TYR A 367 14.42 22.97 -8.33
N ILE A 368 15.70 22.85 -8.74
CA ILE A 368 16.83 22.74 -7.80
C ILE A 368 16.94 24.01 -6.94
N ASP A 369 16.85 25.19 -7.56
CA ASP A 369 16.88 26.47 -6.82
C ASP A 369 15.70 26.56 -5.86
N PHE A 370 14.48 26.22 -6.30
CA PHE A 370 13.30 26.21 -5.45
C PHE A 370 13.44 25.24 -4.28
N ALA A 371 13.95 24.04 -4.50
CA ALA A 371 14.22 23.06 -3.47
C ALA A 371 15.20 23.60 -2.41
N ALA A 372 16.32 24.17 -2.86
CA ALA A 372 17.35 24.75 -2.00
C ALA A 372 16.82 25.95 -1.17
N GLU A 373 16.06 26.85 -1.80
CA GLU A 373 15.46 28.02 -1.14
C GLU A 373 14.48 27.64 -0.04
N ASN A 374 13.82 26.49 -0.15
CA ASN A 374 12.74 26.05 0.73
C ASN A 374 13.10 24.88 1.66
N GLY A 375 14.36 24.42 1.67
CA GLY A 375 14.85 23.38 2.57
C GLY A 375 14.34 21.98 2.23
N PHE A 376 14.10 21.70 0.95
CA PHE A 376 13.80 20.34 0.48
C PHE A 376 15.10 19.56 0.26
N ASP A 377 14.99 18.22 0.35
CA ASP A 377 16.13 17.33 0.25
C ASP A 377 16.45 16.97 -1.21
N GLY A 378 15.43 16.94 -2.09
CA GLY A 378 15.61 16.43 -3.44
C GLY A 378 14.70 17.00 -4.50
N VAL A 379 15.05 16.65 -5.75
CA VAL A 379 14.28 16.95 -6.97
C VAL A 379 14.13 15.68 -7.80
N LEU A 380 12.89 15.28 -8.07
CA LEU A 380 12.54 14.25 -9.05
C LEU A 380 12.48 14.87 -10.44
N VAL A 381 12.96 14.15 -11.47
CA VAL A 381 12.79 14.55 -12.87
C VAL A 381 12.25 13.37 -13.68
N GLU A 382 11.04 13.49 -14.17
CA GLU A 382 10.49 12.57 -15.16
C GLU A 382 10.77 13.07 -16.59
N GLY A 383 10.79 12.16 -17.55
CA GLY A 383 11.05 12.51 -18.95
C GLY A 383 12.50 12.85 -19.29
N TRP A 384 13.46 12.51 -18.41
CA TRP A 384 14.86 12.87 -18.59
C TRP A 384 15.59 12.08 -19.71
N ASN A 385 15.17 10.83 -19.94
CA ASN A 385 15.80 9.87 -20.85
C ASN A 385 14.99 9.65 -22.12
N ILE A 386 15.65 9.19 -23.17
CA ILE A 386 15.02 8.89 -24.47
C ILE A 386 14.00 7.77 -24.38
N GLY A 387 12.95 7.81 -25.24
CA GLY A 387 11.97 6.74 -25.42
C GLY A 387 10.51 7.16 -25.24
N TRP A 388 10.23 8.30 -24.68
CA TRP A 388 8.87 8.73 -24.35
C TRP A 388 7.96 9.02 -25.56
N GLU A 389 8.51 9.10 -26.77
CA GLU A 389 7.77 9.24 -28.03
C GLU A 389 6.95 7.97 -28.35
N ASP A 390 7.37 6.83 -27.81
CA ASP A 390 6.86 5.51 -28.20
C ASP A 390 6.66 4.59 -26.98
N TRP A 391 6.33 5.19 -25.83
CA TRP A 391 6.13 4.44 -24.62
C TRP A 391 4.75 3.76 -24.57
N PHE A 392 4.05 3.60 -23.53
CA PHE A 392 2.89 2.73 -23.33
C PHE A 392 1.85 2.70 -24.47
N GLY A 393 0.99 1.67 -24.47
CA GLY A 393 -0.09 1.50 -25.46
C GLY A 393 0.30 0.69 -26.70
N HIS A 394 1.56 0.62 -27.04
CA HIS A 394 2.07 -0.14 -28.17
C HIS A 394 2.52 -1.57 -27.80
N SER A 395 2.54 -1.93 -26.52
CA SER A 395 3.05 -3.20 -25.99
C SER A 395 4.46 -3.53 -26.50
N LYS A 396 5.31 -2.50 -26.53
CA LYS A 396 6.66 -2.60 -27.13
C LYS A 396 7.68 -2.91 -26.04
N ASP A 397 8.50 -3.93 -26.24
CA ASP A 397 9.46 -4.44 -25.26
C ASP A 397 10.61 -3.47 -25.02
N LEU A 398 11.21 -2.94 -26.10
CA LEU A 398 12.46 -2.16 -26.05
C LEU A 398 12.19 -0.69 -26.34
N VAL A 399 11.78 0.06 -25.33
CA VAL A 399 11.51 1.50 -25.43
C VAL A 399 12.59 2.33 -24.70
N PHE A 400 12.89 1.98 -23.44
CA PHE A 400 13.82 2.71 -22.59
C PHE A 400 15.14 1.94 -22.39
N ASP A 401 16.26 2.64 -22.34
CA ASP A 401 17.57 2.09 -21.97
C ASP A 401 18.04 2.52 -20.57
N PHE A 402 17.33 3.44 -19.94
CA PHE A 402 17.59 3.97 -18.59
C PHE A 402 18.99 4.57 -18.40
N GLN A 403 19.63 5.02 -19.47
CA GLN A 403 21.01 5.52 -19.46
C GLN A 403 21.19 6.76 -20.31
N THR A 404 20.48 6.88 -21.45
CA THR A 404 20.70 7.93 -22.43
C THR A 404 19.75 9.10 -22.18
N PRO A 405 20.27 10.27 -21.74
CA PRO A 405 19.44 11.46 -21.59
C PRO A 405 19.03 12.03 -22.96
N TYR A 406 17.95 12.82 -22.98
CA TYR A 406 17.63 13.65 -24.13
C TYR A 406 18.71 14.72 -24.39
N PRO A 407 18.85 15.27 -25.63
CA PRO A 407 19.88 16.24 -25.95
C PRO A 407 19.83 17.55 -25.14
N ASP A 408 18.67 17.92 -24.63
CA ASP A 408 18.45 19.11 -23.80
C ASP A 408 18.51 18.86 -22.29
N PHE A 409 18.82 17.60 -21.87
CA PHE A 409 19.04 17.21 -20.48
C PHE A 409 20.53 16.89 -20.24
N ASP A 410 21.28 17.85 -19.76
CA ASP A 410 22.71 17.68 -19.42
C ASP A 410 22.82 17.14 -17.97
N ILE A 411 22.88 15.80 -17.83
CA ILE A 411 22.95 15.12 -16.54
C ILE A 411 24.17 15.52 -15.71
N GLU A 412 25.34 15.79 -16.36
CA GLU A 412 26.57 16.22 -15.68
C GLU A 412 26.39 17.62 -15.11
N ALA A 413 25.91 18.57 -15.92
CA ALA A 413 25.70 19.95 -15.49
C ALA A 413 24.62 20.04 -14.38
N ILE A 414 23.55 19.21 -14.45
CA ILE A 414 22.51 19.12 -13.44
C ILE A 414 23.09 18.57 -12.15
N HIS A 415 23.87 17.48 -12.21
CA HIS A 415 24.49 16.87 -11.03
C HIS A 415 25.41 17.90 -10.31
N GLN A 416 26.29 18.56 -11.02
CA GLN A 416 27.19 19.55 -10.44
C GLN A 416 26.40 20.72 -9.81
N TYR A 417 25.34 21.16 -10.50
CA TYR A 417 24.50 22.26 -10.00
C TYR A 417 23.75 21.86 -8.72
N ALA A 418 23.09 20.71 -8.71
CA ALA A 418 22.39 20.19 -7.56
C ALA A 418 23.33 20.00 -6.35
N LYS A 419 24.51 19.41 -6.59
CA LYS A 419 25.55 19.22 -5.57
C LYS A 419 26.03 20.55 -4.99
N SER A 420 26.18 21.59 -5.80
CA SER A 420 26.58 22.95 -5.36
C SER A 420 25.51 23.59 -4.44
N LYS A 421 24.26 23.17 -4.57
CA LYS A 421 23.12 23.64 -3.77
C LYS A 421 22.79 22.71 -2.59
N GLY A 422 23.47 21.57 -2.44
CA GLY A 422 23.18 20.56 -1.42
C GLY A 422 21.92 19.73 -1.69
N ILE A 423 21.39 19.74 -2.92
CA ILE A 423 20.18 19.03 -3.32
C ILE A 423 20.53 17.67 -3.92
N LYS A 424 19.76 16.64 -3.58
CA LYS A 424 19.83 15.30 -4.17
C LYS A 424 18.89 15.21 -5.37
N MET A 425 19.31 14.47 -6.40
CA MET A 425 18.42 14.17 -7.51
C MET A 425 17.78 12.80 -7.32
N ILE A 426 16.48 12.68 -7.62
CA ILE A 426 15.74 11.42 -7.62
C ILE A 426 15.54 11.00 -9.07
N MET A 427 15.94 9.76 -9.37
CA MET A 427 15.86 9.20 -10.72
C MET A 427 14.44 8.70 -11.00
N HIS A 428 14.01 8.79 -12.27
CA HIS A 428 12.78 8.15 -12.74
C HIS A 428 13.12 7.07 -13.77
N HIS A 429 12.62 5.85 -13.54
CA HIS A 429 12.68 4.75 -14.47
C HIS A 429 11.25 4.30 -14.84
N GLU A 430 10.69 4.89 -15.90
CA GLU A 430 9.48 4.34 -16.51
C GLU A 430 9.86 3.12 -17.34
N THR A 431 9.21 1.99 -17.11
CA THR A 431 9.52 0.72 -17.77
C THR A 431 8.61 0.43 -18.96
N SER A 432 7.49 1.16 -19.12
CA SER A 432 6.42 0.81 -20.06
C SER A 432 5.95 -0.65 -19.87
N SER A 433 5.92 -1.09 -18.60
CA SER A 433 5.62 -2.45 -18.15
C SER A 433 6.47 -3.57 -18.76
N SER A 434 7.62 -3.25 -19.39
CA SER A 434 8.54 -4.25 -19.92
C SER A 434 9.53 -4.72 -18.86
N ILE A 435 9.15 -5.76 -18.14
CA ILE A 435 9.91 -6.36 -17.05
C ILE A 435 11.30 -6.79 -17.51
N ARG A 436 11.37 -7.61 -18.57
CA ARG A 436 12.65 -8.15 -19.04
C ARG A 436 13.56 -7.08 -19.62
N ASN A 437 13.01 -5.99 -20.18
CA ASN A 437 13.82 -4.86 -20.63
C ASN A 437 14.45 -4.12 -19.46
N TYR A 438 13.66 -3.88 -18.41
CA TYR A 438 14.16 -3.23 -17.20
C TYR A 438 15.27 -4.07 -16.55
N GLU A 439 15.04 -5.38 -16.35
CA GLU A 439 16.06 -6.27 -15.79
C GLU A 439 17.35 -6.31 -16.61
N ARG A 440 17.25 -6.25 -17.94
CA ARG A 440 18.42 -6.21 -18.85
C ARG A 440 19.33 -5.02 -18.63
N PHE A 441 18.75 -3.86 -18.34
CA PHE A 441 19.48 -2.60 -18.20
C PHE A 441 19.73 -2.19 -16.74
N MET A 442 19.12 -2.85 -15.78
CA MET A 442 19.07 -2.43 -14.37
C MET A 442 20.45 -2.20 -13.75
N ASP A 443 21.42 -3.10 -13.97
CA ASP A 443 22.79 -2.89 -13.47
C ASP A 443 23.44 -1.61 -14.02
N LYS A 444 23.30 -1.35 -15.31
CA LYS A 444 23.86 -0.15 -15.93
C LYS A 444 23.13 1.11 -15.49
N ALA A 445 21.82 1.03 -15.33
CA ALA A 445 21.01 2.12 -14.83
C ALA A 445 21.39 2.50 -13.39
N TYR A 446 21.57 1.52 -12.51
CA TYR A 446 22.00 1.78 -11.13
C TYR A 446 23.46 2.23 -11.02
N GLN A 447 24.34 1.75 -11.92
CA GLN A 447 25.71 2.29 -12.05
C GLN A 447 25.71 3.77 -12.45
N LEU A 448 24.82 4.17 -13.39
CA LEU A 448 24.64 5.57 -13.78
C LEU A 448 24.17 6.40 -12.57
N MET A 449 23.18 5.89 -11.82
CA MET A 449 22.70 6.55 -10.61
C MET A 449 23.81 6.76 -9.60
N ASN A 450 24.62 5.74 -9.33
CA ASN A 450 25.76 5.85 -8.41
C ASN A 450 26.83 6.82 -8.91
N LYS A 451 27.09 6.85 -10.22
CA LYS A 451 28.01 7.83 -10.82
C LYS A 451 27.59 9.27 -10.53
N TYR A 452 26.30 9.55 -10.56
CA TYR A 452 25.73 10.87 -10.34
C TYR A 452 25.08 11.06 -8.96
N GLU A 453 25.38 10.18 -8.01
CA GLU A 453 24.95 10.27 -6.59
C GLU A 453 23.43 10.37 -6.39
N TYR A 454 22.63 9.69 -7.23
CA TYR A 454 21.18 9.59 -7.06
C TYR A 454 20.82 8.57 -5.94
N PRO A 455 20.26 8.98 -4.79
CA PRO A 455 20.00 8.08 -3.67
C PRO A 455 18.70 7.28 -3.81
N ALA A 456 17.82 7.67 -4.72
CA ALA A 456 16.50 7.05 -4.87
C ALA A 456 16.06 7.00 -6.34
N VAL A 457 15.23 6.00 -6.64
CA VAL A 457 14.56 5.83 -7.92
C VAL A 457 13.04 5.75 -7.72
N LYS A 458 12.30 6.51 -8.53
CA LYS A 458 10.88 6.25 -8.80
C LYS A 458 10.81 5.31 -10.00
N SER A 459 10.28 4.09 -9.82
CA SER A 459 10.08 3.12 -10.90
C SER A 459 8.60 3.03 -11.28
N GLY A 460 8.28 3.18 -12.58
CA GLY A 460 6.93 3.09 -13.12
C GLY A 460 6.74 1.86 -14.01
N TYR A 461 5.52 1.33 -14.03
CA TYR A 461 5.13 0.15 -14.82
C TYR A 461 3.81 0.40 -15.54
N VAL A 462 3.74 1.53 -16.27
CA VAL A 462 2.51 1.96 -16.96
C VAL A 462 2.18 1.03 -18.12
N GLY A 463 0.93 0.57 -18.19
CA GLY A 463 0.39 -0.26 -19.27
C GLY A 463 0.34 -1.75 -18.92
N ASN A 464 0.09 -2.58 -19.93
CA ASN A 464 0.02 -4.03 -19.75
C ASN A 464 1.43 -4.64 -19.67
N ILE A 465 1.59 -5.63 -18.78
CA ILE A 465 2.87 -6.32 -18.58
C ILE A 465 3.39 -6.93 -19.87
N ILE A 466 4.69 -6.81 -20.09
CA ILE A 466 5.44 -7.50 -21.11
C ILE A 466 6.44 -8.45 -20.41
N PRO A 467 6.37 -9.77 -20.64
CA PRO A 467 5.71 -10.48 -21.74
C PRO A 467 4.17 -10.51 -21.66
N ARG A 468 3.51 -10.50 -22.80
CA ARG A 468 2.05 -10.49 -22.91
C ARG A 468 1.42 -11.71 -22.24
N GLY A 469 0.28 -11.48 -21.60
CA GLY A 469 -0.48 -12.50 -20.87
C GLY A 469 -0.14 -12.54 -19.37
N GLU A 470 0.98 -11.94 -18.94
CA GLU A 470 1.25 -11.74 -17.53
C GLU A 470 0.39 -10.60 -16.97
N ASN A 471 0.06 -10.70 -15.68
CA ASN A 471 -0.66 -9.69 -14.93
C ASN A 471 0.27 -9.02 -13.94
N HIS A 472 0.04 -7.74 -13.61
CA HIS A 472 0.86 -6.94 -12.69
C HIS A 472 1.07 -7.59 -11.31
N TYR A 473 0.13 -8.43 -10.86
CA TYR A 473 0.17 -8.99 -9.50
C TYR A 473 0.33 -10.51 -9.49
N SER A 474 0.75 -11.12 -10.63
CA SER A 474 1.12 -12.54 -10.69
C SER A 474 2.37 -12.85 -9.87
N GLN A 475 2.59 -14.12 -9.52
CA GLN A 475 3.81 -14.57 -8.82
C GLN A 475 5.08 -14.12 -9.55
N TRP A 476 5.12 -14.24 -10.87
CA TRP A 476 6.30 -13.89 -11.66
C TRP A 476 6.62 -12.40 -11.56
N VAL A 477 5.61 -11.54 -11.69
CA VAL A 477 5.80 -10.09 -11.62
C VAL A 477 6.10 -9.63 -10.19
N ASN A 478 5.45 -10.22 -9.17
CA ASN A 478 5.77 -9.94 -7.77
C ASN A 478 7.22 -10.31 -7.42
N ASN A 479 7.73 -11.40 -7.99
CA ASN A 479 9.14 -11.77 -7.85
C ASN A 479 10.07 -10.75 -8.51
N HIS A 480 9.67 -10.17 -9.64
CA HIS A 480 10.40 -9.06 -10.25
C HIS A 480 10.43 -7.82 -9.36
N TYR A 481 9.29 -7.39 -8.80
CA TYR A 481 9.26 -6.22 -7.91
C TYR A 481 10.21 -6.41 -6.72
N LEU A 482 10.17 -7.58 -6.10
CA LEU A 482 11.08 -7.91 -4.99
C LEU A 482 12.54 -7.97 -5.45
N TYR A 483 12.82 -8.53 -6.64
CA TYR A 483 14.15 -8.53 -7.22
C TYR A 483 14.67 -7.11 -7.45
N ALA A 484 13.87 -6.21 -8.01
CA ALA A 484 14.24 -4.82 -8.24
C ALA A 484 14.58 -4.07 -6.94
N ILE A 485 13.80 -4.31 -5.86
CA ILE A 485 14.06 -3.73 -4.53
C ILE A 485 15.40 -4.24 -3.98
N LYS A 486 15.64 -5.55 -4.03
CA LYS A 486 16.89 -6.16 -3.54
C LYS A 486 18.09 -5.71 -4.35
N LYS A 487 17.94 -5.68 -5.67
CA LYS A 487 18.99 -5.20 -6.58
C LYS A 487 19.34 -3.73 -6.33
N ALA A 488 18.33 -2.87 -6.11
CA ALA A 488 18.56 -1.48 -5.74
C ALA A 488 19.33 -1.35 -4.41
N ALA A 489 19.03 -2.22 -3.43
CA ALA A 489 19.75 -2.24 -2.15
C ALA A 489 21.24 -2.58 -2.33
N ASP A 490 21.61 -3.48 -3.26
CA ASP A 490 23.00 -3.79 -3.58
C ASP A 490 23.78 -2.55 -4.07
N TYR A 491 23.08 -1.59 -4.68
CA TYR A 491 23.63 -0.31 -5.12
C TYR A 491 23.39 0.85 -4.14
N ARG A 492 22.81 0.57 -2.95
CA ARG A 492 22.44 1.58 -1.95
C ARG A 492 21.45 2.62 -2.50
N ILE A 493 20.43 2.15 -3.22
CA ILE A 493 19.38 2.97 -3.82
C ILE A 493 18.05 2.67 -3.15
N MET A 494 17.34 3.72 -2.72
CA MET A 494 15.97 3.66 -2.23
C MET A 494 14.99 3.55 -3.41
N VAL A 495 13.90 2.83 -3.23
CA VAL A 495 12.88 2.59 -4.28
C VAL A 495 11.54 3.18 -3.87
N ASN A 496 10.94 3.95 -4.78
CA ASN A 496 9.55 4.35 -4.79
C ASN A 496 8.87 3.67 -5.98
N ALA A 497 8.06 2.63 -5.72
CA ALA A 497 7.48 1.78 -6.77
C ALA A 497 6.06 2.23 -7.11
N HIS A 498 5.83 2.66 -8.36
CA HIS A 498 4.52 3.01 -8.91
C HIS A 498 3.94 1.85 -9.73
N GLU A 499 2.62 1.74 -9.86
CA GLU A 499 1.85 0.65 -10.50
C GLU A 499 2.18 -0.76 -9.98
N ALA A 500 3.21 -0.92 -9.16
CA ALA A 500 3.57 -2.19 -8.54
C ALA A 500 2.45 -2.72 -7.64
N VAL A 501 2.55 -3.99 -7.24
CA VAL A 501 1.59 -4.59 -6.31
C VAL A 501 1.52 -3.79 -5.00
N ARG A 502 0.30 -3.69 -4.43
CA ARG A 502 0.08 -3.04 -3.14
C ARG A 502 1.01 -3.58 -2.05
N PRO A 503 1.44 -2.73 -1.11
CA PRO A 503 2.37 -3.14 -0.08
C PRO A 503 1.74 -4.14 0.91
N THR A 504 2.59 -5.00 1.42
CA THR A 504 2.25 -6.08 2.35
C THR A 504 3.22 -6.14 3.53
N GLY A 505 3.79 -4.98 3.92
CA GLY A 505 4.73 -4.85 5.02
C GLY A 505 6.19 -5.19 4.68
N LEU A 506 6.52 -5.43 3.41
CA LEU A 506 7.89 -5.77 2.97
C LEU A 506 8.93 -4.69 3.30
N CYS A 507 8.51 -3.45 3.57
CA CYS A 507 9.40 -2.39 4.02
C CYS A 507 10.04 -2.66 5.39
N ARG A 508 9.51 -3.58 6.21
CA ARG A 508 10.20 -4.10 7.40
C ARG A 508 11.46 -4.87 7.02
N THR A 509 11.35 -5.77 6.05
CA THR A 509 12.45 -6.64 5.60
C THR A 509 13.42 -5.88 4.69
N TYR A 510 12.90 -5.02 3.84
CA TYR A 510 13.66 -4.22 2.86
C TYR A 510 13.31 -2.73 3.02
N PRO A 511 13.87 -2.03 4.03
CA PRO A 511 13.52 -0.64 4.31
C PRO A 511 13.96 0.37 3.23
N ASN A 512 14.71 -0.06 2.23
CA ASN A 512 14.96 0.72 1.02
C ASN A 512 13.74 0.80 0.07
N LEU A 513 12.71 -0.01 0.26
CA LEU A 513 11.37 0.23 -0.30
C LEU A 513 10.73 1.37 0.51
N ILE A 514 11.09 2.59 0.14
CA ILE A 514 10.75 3.79 0.91
C ILE A 514 9.41 4.41 0.50
N GLY A 515 8.96 4.13 -0.71
CA GLY A 515 7.70 4.60 -1.25
C GLY A 515 7.05 3.59 -2.16
N ASN A 516 5.74 3.68 -2.28
CA ASN A 516 4.95 2.88 -3.19
C ASN A 516 3.63 3.62 -3.45
N GLU A 517 3.16 3.68 -4.71
CA GLU A 517 1.87 4.28 -5.02
C GLU A 517 0.73 3.27 -4.84
N SER A 518 0.58 2.33 -5.78
CA SER A 518 -0.35 1.20 -5.80
C SER A 518 -1.77 1.53 -5.31
N ALA A 519 -2.27 2.70 -5.68
CA ALA A 519 -3.64 3.18 -5.53
C ALA A 519 -3.80 4.50 -6.28
N ARG A 520 -5.03 4.96 -6.44
CA ARG A 520 -5.34 6.25 -7.04
C ARG A 520 -4.73 7.38 -6.21
N GLY A 521 -3.68 8.00 -6.73
CA GLY A 521 -2.91 9.06 -6.08
C GLY A 521 -3.37 10.48 -6.42
N GLY A 522 -2.55 11.47 -6.04
CA GLY A 522 -2.80 12.89 -6.25
C GLY A 522 -2.81 13.31 -7.73
N GLU A 523 -2.15 12.56 -8.62
CA GLU A 523 -2.15 12.83 -10.06
C GLU A 523 -3.56 12.82 -10.67
N TYR A 524 -4.44 11.98 -10.15
CA TYR A 524 -5.83 11.89 -10.62
C TYR A 524 -6.65 13.16 -10.38
N GLN A 525 -6.15 14.09 -9.59
CA GLN A 525 -6.74 15.43 -9.50
C GLN A 525 -6.66 16.17 -10.85
N ALA A 526 -5.67 15.85 -11.70
CA ALA A 526 -5.57 16.35 -13.06
C ALA A 526 -6.35 15.54 -14.11
N PHE A 527 -6.93 14.39 -13.72
CA PHE A 527 -7.69 13.48 -14.59
C PHE A 527 -9.15 13.34 -14.15
N GLY A 528 -9.83 14.45 -13.88
CA GLY A 528 -11.23 14.49 -13.45
C GLY A 528 -11.44 14.57 -11.95
N GLY A 529 -10.39 14.50 -11.16
CA GLY A 529 -10.42 14.54 -9.70
C GLY A 529 -10.82 13.21 -9.04
N SER A 530 -10.50 13.06 -7.77
CA SER A 530 -10.97 11.97 -6.90
C SER A 530 -12.12 12.47 -6.02
N LYS A 531 -12.95 11.55 -5.51
CA LYS A 531 -14.01 11.91 -4.56
C LYS A 531 -13.40 12.54 -3.30
N PRO A 532 -14.01 13.56 -2.66
CA PRO A 532 -13.45 14.22 -1.47
C PRO A 532 -13.17 13.29 -0.30
N ASN A 533 -13.92 12.19 -0.17
CA ASN A 533 -13.75 11.21 0.89
C ASN A 533 -12.65 10.15 0.61
N HIS A 534 -12.06 10.14 -0.58
CA HIS A 534 -11.05 9.16 -0.99
C HIS A 534 -9.87 9.11 0.00
N VAL A 535 -9.36 10.26 0.39
CA VAL A 535 -8.25 10.39 1.35
C VAL A 535 -8.61 9.99 2.80
N CYS A 536 -9.90 9.81 3.09
CA CYS A 536 -10.40 9.27 4.36
C CYS A 536 -10.64 7.75 4.30
N VAL A 537 -10.51 7.12 3.13
CA VAL A 537 -10.61 5.66 2.94
C VAL A 537 -9.23 5.03 2.82
N LEU A 538 -8.30 5.67 2.11
CA LEU A 538 -6.96 5.15 1.86
C LEU A 538 -6.21 4.68 3.12
N PRO A 539 -6.24 5.40 4.26
CA PRO A 539 -5.58 4.93 5.48
C PRO A 539 -6.13 3.60 6.04
N PHE A 540 -7.43 3.33 5.84
CA PHE A 540 -8.06 2.08 6.27
C PHE A 540 -7.93 0.92 5.27
N THR A 541 -7.36 1.18 4.11
CA THR A 541 -7.25 0.22 3.01
C THR A 541 -5.81 0.15 2.52
N ARG A 542 -5.44 0.99 1.58
CA ARG A 542 -4.14 0.99 0.92
C ARG A 542 -2.94 1.12 1.90
N LEU A 543 -3.06 1.94 2.96
CA LEU A 543 -1.96 2.19 3.88
C LEU A 543 -1.77 1.08 4.94
N ILE A 544 -2.69 0.13 5.07
CA ILE A 544 -2.57 -1.00 6.01
C ILE A 544 -1.30 -1.83 5.72
N GLY A 545 -0.86 -1.91 4.48
CA GLY A 545 0.35 -2.65 4.07
C GLY A 545 1.64 -1.84 4.11
N GLY A 546 1.57 -0.52 4.24
CA GLY A 546 2.75 0.36 4.22
C GLY A 546 2.49 1.75 3.64
N PRO A 547 3.52 2.61 3.61
CA PRO A 547 3.41 4.00 3.20
C PRO A 547 2.96 4.16 1.76
N MET A 548 2.38 5.33 1.45
CA MET A 548 1.92 5.67 0.11
C MET A 548 2.57 6.94 -0.42
N ASP A 549 3.12 6.90 -1.63
CA ASP A 549 3.45 8.10 -2.40
C ASP A 549 2.17 8.67 -3.02
N TYR A 550 1.41 9.42 -2.21
CA TYR A 550 0.14 10.04 -2.62
C TYR A 550 0.35 11.30 -3.46
N THR A 551 1.54 11.91 -3.43
CA THR A 551 1.85 13.19 -4.08
C THR A 551 0.95 14.36 -3.65
N PRO A 552 0.88 14.70 -2.33
CA PRO A 552 0.05 15.78 -1.82
C PRO A 552 0.63 17.16 -2.13
N GLY A 553 -0.15 18.20 -1.82
CA GLY A 553 0.34 19.58 -1.82
C GLY A 553 -0.09 20.40 -3.03
N VAL A 554 -1.12 20.01 -3.77
CA VAL A 554 -1.69 20.82 -4.83
C VAL A 554 -2.36 22.07 -4.22
N PHE A 555 -1.88 23.27 -4.55
CA PHE A 555 -2.41 24.54 -4.07
C PHE A 555 -3.27 25.26 -5.12
N GLU A 556 -2.97 25.07 -6.42
CA GLU A 556 -3.88 25.51 -7.48
C GLU A 556 -4.90 24.40 -7.78
N MET A 557 -6.09 24.57 -7.22
CA MET A 557 -7.16 23.57 -7.29
C MET A 557 -7.85 23.51 -8.65
N ASP A 558 -7.89 24.62 -9.38
CA ASP A 558 -8.43 24.73 -10.72
C ASP A 558 -7.32 24.51 -11.76
N ILE A 559 -7.24 23.29 -12.28
CA ILE A 559 -6.15 22.89 -13.19
C ILE A 559 -6.17 23.70 -14.49
N SER A 560 -7.33 24.27 -14.87
CA SER A 560 -7.42 25.12 -16.06
C SER A 560 -6.57 26.39 -15.98
N LYS A 561 -6.21 26.82 -14.78
CA LYS A 561 -5.27 27.95 -14.58
C LYS A 561 -3.83 27.59 -14.91
N ASN A 562 -3.46 26.31 -14.77
CA ASN A 562 -2.18 25.79 -15.19
C ASN A 562 -2.20 25.49 -16.71
N ASN A 563 -3.25 24.77 -17.16
CA ASN A 563 -3.46 24.43 -18.58
C ASN A 563 -4.93 24.67 -18.97
N PRO A 564 -5.23 25.69 -19.79
CA PRO A 564 -6.59 26.02 -20.19
C PRO A 564 -7.37 24.89 -20.89
N ASN A 565 -6.69 23.85 -21.37
CA ASN A 565 -7.30 22.70 -22.02
C ASN A 565 -7.64 21.59 -21.00
N ASN A 566 -7.18 21.69 -19.75
CA ASN A 566 -7.48 20.72 -18.70
C ASN A 566 -8.49 21.33 -17.72
N HIS A 567 -9.74 20.87 -17.78
CA HIS A 567 -10.84 21.35 -16.96
C HIS A 567 -11.05 20.56 -15.66
N SER A 568 -10.05 19.79 -15.24
CA SER A 568 -10.08 19.03 -13.98
C SER A 568 -9.96 19.97 -12.78
N HIS A 569 -10.39 19.48 -11.64
CA HIS A 569 -10.36 20.20 -10.37
C HIS A 569 -9.86 19.29 -9.23
N CYS A 570 -8.98 19.82 -8.38
CA CYS A 570 -8.60 19.15 -7.15
C CYS A 570 -9.75 19.26 -6.13
N ASN A 571 -10.42 18.14 -5.86
CA ASN A 571 -11.60 18.08 -4.99
C ASN A 571 -11.23 18.10 -3.50
N ALA A 572 -10.44 19.07 -3.08
CA ALA A 572 -9.97 19.27 -1.71
C ALA A 572 -9.82 20.77 -1.42
N THR A 573 -9.73 21.14 -0.14
CA THR A 573 -9.29 22.48 0.28
C THR A 573 -7.77 22.55 0.43
N LEU A 574 -7.21 23.76 0.47
CA LEU A 574 -5.79 23.97 0.74
C LEU A 574 -5.39 23.41 2.11
N ALA A 575 -6.22 23.58 3.14
CA ALA A 575 -5.97 23.05 4.48
C ALA A 575 -5.97 21.50 4.48
N ASN A 576 -6.80 20.84 3.66
CA ASN A 576 -6.74 19.39 3.46
C ASN A 576 -5.40 18.97 2.86
N GLN A 577 -4.91 19.68 1.83
CA GLN A 577 -3.63 19.37 1.19
C GLN A 577 -2.45 19.46 2.16
N LEU A 578 -2.50 20.40 3.14
CA LEU A 578 -1.52 20.45 4.22
C LEU A 578 -1.64 19.24 5.16
N ALA A 579 -2.87 18.87 5.53
CA ALA A 579 -3.14 17.77 6.45
C ALA A 579 -2.67 16.42 5.92
N LEU A 580 -2.66 16.23 4.60
CA LEU A 580 -2.24 14.98 3.96
C LEU A 580 -0.79 14.60 4.28
N TYR A 581 0.10 15.57 4.55
CA TYR A 581 1.47 15.28 4.98
C TYR A 581 1.55 14.57 6.33
N VAL A 582 0.47 14.58 7.11
CA VAL A 582 0.38 13.90 8.41
C VAL A 582 -0.53 12.67 8.34
N THR A 583 -1.65 12.74 7.61
CA THR A 583 -2.63 11.65 7.53
C THR A 583 -2.23 10.56 6.54
N MET A 584 -1.47 10.90 5.47
CA MET A 584 -0.88 9.96 4.51
C MET A 584 0.58 9.74 4.88
N SER A 585 0.86 8.69 5.64
CA SER A 585 2.24 8.39 6.05
C SER A 585 3.09 8.01 4.85
N SER A 586 4.19 8.72 4.66
CA SER A 586 5.23 8.38 3.69
C SER A 586 6.57 8.97 4.11
N PRO A 587 7.64 8.19 4.15
CA PRO A 587 8.97 8.71 4.39
C PRO A 587 9.59 9.40 3.16
N LEU A 588 8.95 9.27 1.99
CA LEU A 588 9.31 9.98 0.77
C LEU A 588 8.11 10.82 0.33
N GLN A 589 8.10 12.12 0.66
CA GLN A 589 6.95 13.01 0.46
C GLN A 589 7.25 14.09 -0.57
N MET A 590 6.40 14.18 -1.57
CA MET A 590 6.47 15.19 -2.60
C MET A 590 5.69 16.45 -2.21
N ALA A 591 6.24 17.63 -2.53
CA ALA A 591 5.47 18.84 -2.72
C ALA A 591 5.17 18.95 -4.22
N SER A 592 3.95 18.56 -4.60
CA SER A 592 3.65 18.16 -5.98
C SER A 592 3.35 19.32 -6.94
N ASP A 593 2.92 20.47 -6.42
CA ASP A 593 2.52 21.61 -7.27
C ASP A 593 3.71 22.39 -7.83
N LEU A 594 3.40 23.32 -8.74
CA LEU A 594 4.39 24.18 -9.36
C LEU A 594 4.98 25.18 -8.35
N PRO A 595 6.29 25.54 -8.46
CA PRO A 595 6.90 26.56 -7.61
C PRO A 595 6.14 27.89 -7.55
N GLU A 596 5.55 28.30 -8.67
CA GLU A 596 4.77 29.53 -8.77
C GLU A 596 3.51 29.51 -7.91
N ASN A 597 2.85 28.38 -7.81
CA ASN A 597 1.64 28.21 -7.02
C ASN A 597 1.96 28.28 -5.52
N TYR A 598 3.05 27.68 -5.07
CA TYR A 598 3.52 27.81 -3.67
C TYR A 598 3.88 29.24 -3.28
N ARG A 599 4.52 29.99 -4.21
CA ARG A 599 4.88 31.40 -3.95
C ARG A 599 3.68 32.33 -3.75
N ARG A 600 2.47 31.92 -4.17
CA ARG A 600 1.23 32.67 -3.91
C ARG A 600 0.73 32.50 -2.47
N PHE A 601 1.13 31.45 -1.75
CA PHE A 601 0.67 31.11 -0.41
C PHE A 601 1.86 30.76 0.52
N PRO A 602 2.82 31.67 0.69
CA PRO A 602 4.07 31.39 1.41
C PRO A 602 3.86 31.04 2.89
N ASP A 603 2.82 31.56 3.49
CA ASP A 603 2.42 31.32 4.87
C ASP A 603 1.83 29.91 5.08
N ALA A 604 0.98 29.43 4.18
CA ALA A 604 0.48 28.05 4.18
C ALA A 604 1.60 27.05 3.80
N PHE A 605 2.42 27.38 2.81
CA PHE A 605 3.55 26.57 2.36
C PHE A 605 4.57 26.31 3.48
N GLN A 606 4.63 27.20 4.47
CA GLN A 606 5.49 27.04 5.66
C GLN A 606 5.22 25.70 6.36
N PHE A 607 3.97 25.21 6.43
CA PHE A 607 3.66 23.90 7.01
C PHE A 607 4.36 22.76 6.26
N ILE A 608 4.31 22.76 4.93
CA ILE A 608 4.96 21.72 4.11
C ILE A 608 6.49 21.73 4.33
N LYS A 609 7.08 22.91 4.48
CA LYS A 609 8.52 23.06 4.73
C LYS A 609 8.95 22.44 6.05
N GLU A 610 8.15 22.60 7.13
CA GLU A 610 8.51 22.20 8.48
C GLU A 610 8.02 20.82 8.93
N VAL A 611 6.98 20.24 8.28
CA VAL A 611 6.44 18.95 8.68
C VAL A 611 7.49 17.83 8.55
N ALA A 612 7.58 16.97 9.56
CA ALA A 612 8.49 15.81 9.54
C ALA A 612 7.98 14.67 8.66
N LEU A 613 8.84 13.72 8.37
CA LEU A 613 8.56 12.54 7.54
C LEU A 613 8.78 11.21 8.27
N ASP A 614 9.47 11.22 9.41
CA ASP A 614 9.78 10.05 10.22
C ASP A 614 9.35 10.31 11.67
N TRP A 615 8.70 9.33 12.28
CA TRP A 615 7.95 9.54 13.49
C TRP A 615 8.41 8.60 14.61
N SER A 616 8.45 9.13 15.84
CA SER A 616 8.70 8.32 17.04
C SER A 616 7.41 7.80 17.67
N GLU A 617 6.32 8.53 17.49
CA GLU A 617 5.00 8.21 18.06
C GLU A 617 3.89 8.68 17.12
N SER A 618 2.82 7.88 16.99
CA SER A 618 1.59 8.24 16.27
C SER A 618 0.37 7.92 17.12
N HIS A 619 -0.54 8.89 17.26
CA HIS A 619 -1.78 8.77 18.01
C HIS A 619 -2.96 9.11 17.10
N TYR A 620 -3.76 8.15 16.74
CA TYR A 620 -5.01 8.34 16.03
C TYR A 620 -6.06 8.85 17.02
N LEU A 621 -6.47 10.11 16.87
CA LEU A 621 -7.33 10.80 17.85
C LEU A 621 -8.82 10.59 17.55
N GLU A 622 -9.18 10.64 16.25
CA GLU A 622 -10.53 10.47 15.75
C GLU A 622 -10.46 9.79 14.38
N ALA A 623 -11.34 8.81 14.16
CA ALA A 623 -11.35 8.09 12.87
C ALA A 623 -12.71 7.47 12.56
N GLU A 624 -13.13 7.60 11.29
CA GLU A 624 -14.27 6.87 10.70
C GLU A 624 -14.01 6.70 9.20
N PRO A 625 -14.00 5.47 8.66
CA PRO A 625 -13.73 5.22 7.25
C PRO A 625 -14.61 6.06 6.31
N GLY A 626 -13.97 6.76 5.35
CA GLY A 626 -14.63 7.60 4.38
C GLY A 626 -15.28 8.88 4.95
N ALA A 627 -15.14 9.13 6.24
CA ALA A 627 -15.74 10.30 6.89
C ALA A 627 -14.70 11.29 7.40
N TYR A 628 -13.78 10.86 8.23
CA TYR A 628 -12.73 11.72 8.77
C TYR A 628 -11.59 10.90 9.42
N ILE A 629 -10.43 11.52 9.51
CA ILE A 629 -9.27 11.03 10.28
C ILE A 629 -8.59 12.22 10.92
N THR A 630 -8.26 12.09 12.22
CA THR A 630 -7.39 13.01 12.94
C THR A 630 -6.25 12.22 13.58
N VAL A 631 -5.01 12.57 13.26
CA VAL A 631 -3.82 11.92 13.80
C VAL A 631 -2.81 12.93 14.29
N ALA A 632 -2.19 12.66 15.43
CA ALA A 632 -1.06 13.41 15.98
C ALA A 632 0.21 12.55 15.91
N ARG A 633 1.31 13.12 15.39
CA ARG A 633 2.58 12.43 15.20
C ARG A 633 3.73 13.23 15.79
N LYS A 634 4.62 12.57 16.52
CA LYS A 634 5.85 13.16 17.06
C LYS A 634 7.02 12.94 16.12
N ALA A 635 7.66 14.01 15.70
CA ALA A 635 8.84 13.93 14.86
C ALA A 635 10.00 13.23 15.57
N LYS A 636 10.58 12.21 14.93
CA LYS A 636 11.66 11.39 15.49
C LYS A 636 12.87 12.23 15.85
N GLY A 637 13.45 11.96 17.01
CA GLY A 637 14.61 12.69 17.53
C GLY A 637 14.33 14.11 18.04
N THR A 638 13.06 14.54 18.10
CA THR A 638 12.64 15.88 18.54
C THR A 638 11.53 15.82 19.59
N ARG A 639 11.10 16.99 20.05
CA ARG A 639 9.89 17.16 20.89
C ARG A 639 8.74 17.80 20.12
N ASN A 640 8.89 17.95 18.80
CA ASN A 640 7.90 18.59 17.93
C ASN A 640 6.79 17.60 17.57
N TRP A 641 5.57 18.10 17.48
CA TRP A 641 4.40 17.32 17.06
C TRP A 641 3.71 17.96 15.88
N PHE A 642 3.07 17.13 15.10
CA PHE A 642 2.25 17.55 13.97
C PHE A 642 0.91 16.84 14.05
N VAL A 643 -0.18 17.59 13.81
CA VAL A 643 -1.53 17.05 13.79
C VAL A 643 -2.12 17.31 12.41
N GLY A 644 -2.73 16.30 11.81
CA GLY A 644 -3.46 16.41 10.56
C GLY A 644 -4.88 15.89 10.72
N ASN A 645 -5.84 16.60 10.13
CA ASN A 645 -7.21 16.13 9.96
C ASN A 645 -7.63 16.25 8.51
N THR A 646 -8.18 15.16 7.94
CA THR A 646 -8.87 15.15 6.66
C THR A 646 -10.32 14.75 6.86
N ALA A 647 -11.24 15.40 6.15
CA ALA A 647 -12.68 15.22 6.29
C ALA A 647 -13.35 14.99 4.93
N GLY A 648 -13.99 13.84 4.73
CA GLY A 648 -14.80 13.53 3.54
C GLY A 648 -16.20 14.11 3.59
N LYS A 649 -16.63 14.59 4.75
CA LYS A 649 -17.89 15.30 5.03
C LYS A 649 -17.65 16.36 6.10
N ASP A 650 -18.60 17.27 6.26
CA ASP A 650 -18.51 18.29 7.33
C ASP A 650 -18.28 17.61 8.69
N PHE A 651 -17.25 18.04 9.40
CA PHE A 651 -16.84 17.43 10.65
C PHE A 651 -16.36 18.48 11.66
N THR A 652 -16.75 18.31 12.91
CA THR A 652 -16.25 19.13 14.03
C THR A 652 -15.39 18.27 14.95
N SER A 653 -14.10 18.46 14.85
CA SER A 653 -13.09 17.78 15.65
C SER A 653 -12.99 18.38 17.04
N LYS A 654 -12.76 17.50 18.05
CA LYS A 654 -12.52 17.88 19.45
C LYS A 654 -11.19 17.30 19.90
N ILE A 655 -10.12 18.04 19.68
CA ILE A 655 -8.76 17.60 20.01
C ILE A 655 -8.50 17.74 21.50
N HIS A 656 -8.02 16.66 22.13
CA HIS A 656 -7.43 16.67 23.46
C HIS A 656 -5.92 16.47 23.30
N PHE A 657 -5.13 17.42 23.77
CA PHE A 657 -3.67 17.39 23.62
C PHE A 657 -2.96 16.50 24.66
N SER A 658 -3.63 15.48 25.20
CA SER A 658 -3.11 14.56 26.22
C SER A 658 -1.83 13.82 25.82
N PHE A 659 -1.53 13.73 24.53
CA PHE A 659 -0.30 13.16 23.96
C PHE A 659 0.93 14.06 24.17
N LEU A 660 0.75 15.35 24.47
CA LEU A 660 1.86 16.28 24.74
C LEU A 660 2.54 15.99 26.10
N GLU A 661 3.81 16.32 26.20
CA GLU A 661 4.58 16.11 27.41
C GLU A 661 4.02 16.93 28.60
N PRO A 662 3.82 16.28 29.76
CA PRO A 662 3.37 16.99 30.97
C PRO A 662 4.28 18.16 31.33
N LYS A 663 3.68 19.25 31.84
CA LYS A 663 4.37 20.47 32.29
C LYS A 663 5.11 21.23 31.17
N THR A 664 4.92 20.87 29.92
CA THR A 664 5.47 21.57 28.77
C THR A 664 4.39 22.42 28.11
N THR A 665 4.70 23.65 27.77
CA THR A 665 3.87 24.52 26.93
C THR A 665 4.38 24.45 25.51
N TYR A 666 3.46 24.38 24.55
CA TYR A 666 3.77 24.36 23.12
C TYR A 666 3.15 25.58 22.42
N VAL A 667 3.82 26.10 21.42
CA VAL A 667 3.24 27.02 20.45
C VAL A 667 2.61 26.15 19.36
N ALA A 668 1.29 26.24 19.22
CA ALA A 668 0.54 25.57 18.16
C ALA A 668 0.26 26.56 17.04
N THR A 669 0.74 26.30 15.83
CA THR A 669 0.33 27.00 14.61
C THR A 669 -0.70 26.16 13.90
N ILE A 670 -1.91 26.68 13.77
CA ILE A 670 -3.09 25.99 13.25
C ILE A 670 -3.40 26.55 11.87
N TYR A 671 -3.39 25.68 10.87
CA TYR A 671 -3.79 25.95 9.49
C TYR A 671 -5.11 25.22 9.26
N ALA A 672 -6.20 25.92 9.12
CA ALA A 672 -7.54 25.31 9.06
C ALA A 672 -8.41 25.94 7.96
N ASP A 673 -9.43 25.21 7.51
CA ASP A 673 -10.46 25.74 6.63
C ASP A 673 -11.02 27.05 7.19
N ALA A 674 -11.19 28.05 6.34
CA ALA A 674 -11.95 29.25 6.68
C ALA A 674 -13.45 28.91 6.78
N LYS A 675 -14.22 29.78 7.42
CA LYS A 675 -15.67 29.58 7.62
C LYS A 675 -16.45 29.42 6.31
N ASP A 676 -15.99 30.05 5.25
CA ASP A 676 -16.56 30.04 3.89
C ASP A 676 -15.79 29.14 2.92
N ALA A 677 -14.90 28.28 3.43
CA ALA A 677 -14.19 27.29 2.62
C ALA A 677 -15.17 26.29 1.98
N ASN A 678 -14.91 25.93 0.75
CA ASN A 678 -15.67 24.93 0.02
C ASN A 678 -14.78 24.34 -1.08
N TYR A 679 -14.65 23.03 -1.14
CA TYR A 679 -13.70 22.38 -2.05
C TYR A 679 -13.98 22.64 -3.55
N GLN A 680 -15.22 23.02 -3.93
CA GLN A 680 -15.60 23.31 -5.31
C GLN A 680 -15.52 24.80 -5.65
N THR A 681 -16.00 25.67 -4.75
CA THR A 681 -16.23 27.08 -5.06
C THR A 681 -15.26 28.03 -4.36
N ASN A 682 -14.65 27.62 -3.23
CA ASN A 682 -13.70 28.45 -2.47
C ASN A 682 -12.64 27.56 -1.77
N PRO A 683 -11.87 26.74 -2.54
CA PRO A 683 -10.98 25.73 -1.97
C PRO A 683 -9.72 26.29 -1.30
N GLN A 684 -9.34 27.50 -1.66
CA GLN A 684 -8.13 28.18 -1.15
C GLN A 684 -8.40 29.08 0.06
N ALA A 685 -9.63 29.03 0.64
CA ALA A 685 -9.98 29.80 1.82
C ALA A 685 -9.50 29.07 3.09
N TYR A 686 -8.52 29.62 3.77
CA TYR A 686 -7.96 29.08 5.01
C TYR A 686 -7.68 30.18 6.02
N THR A 687 -7.42 29.77 7.25
CA THR A 687 -7.00 30.67 8.37
C THR A 687 -5.73 30.12 9.01
N ILE A 688 -4.88 31.01 9.50
CA ILE A 688 -3.71 30.64 10.31
C ILE A 688 -3.85 31.30 11.68
N GLN A 689 -3.78 30.49 12.75
CA GLN A 689 -3.84 30.97 14.13
C GLN A 689 -2.70 30.37 14.95
N LYS A 690 -2.11 31.19 15.82
CA LYS A 690 -1.14 30.74 16.83
C LYS A 690 -1.71 30.81 18.22
N VAL A 691 -1.57 29.74 19.00
CA VAL A 691 -2.03 29.66 20.38
C VAL A 691 -1.04 28.88 21.24
N LEU A 692 -1.13 29.06 22.56
CA LEU A 692 -0.38 28.24 23.52
C LEU A 692 -1.24 27.09 24.01
N VAL A 693 -0.69 25.88 23.94
CA VAL A 693 -1.34 24.65 24.41
C VAL A 693 -0.43 23.86 25.36
N THR A 694 -1.05 23.05 26.18
CA THR A 694 -0.41 22.08 27.08
C THR A 694 -1.11 20.72 26.93
N ASN A 695 -0.62 19.69 27.61
CA ASN A 695 -1.28 18.38 27.63
C ASN A 695 -2.70 18.40 28.27
N LYS A 696 -3.17 19.52 28.84
CA LYS A 696 -4.52 19.69 29.38
C LYS A 696 -5.44 20.48 28.46
N SER A 697 -4.91 21.07 27.42
CA SER A 697 -5.65 21.91 26.47
C SER A 697 -6.62 21.08 25.63
N LYS A 698 -7.71 21.73 25.21
CA LYS A 698 -8.72 21.21 24.29
C LYS A 698 -8.94 22.24 23.19
N LEU A 699 -9.11 21.77 21.98
CA LEU A 699 -9.36 22.63 20.82
C LEU A 699 -10.53 22.05 20.02
N THR A 700 -11.42 22.91 19.56
CA THR A 700 -12.49 22.54 18.64
C THR A 700 -12.22 23.20 17.30
N LEU A 701 -12.14 22.41 16.23
CA LEU A 701 -11.95 22.87 14.86
C LEU A 701 -13.02 22.27 13.96
N HIS A 702 -13.44 23.05 12.96
CA HIS A 702 -14.38 22.61 11.95
C HIS A 702 -13.66 22.41 10.63
N SER A 703 -13.94 21.30 9.95
CA SER A 703 -13.49 20.98 8.60
C SER A 703 -14.71 20.81 7.71
N VAL A 704 -14.71 21.42 6.54
CA VAL A 704 -15.77 21.23 5.53
C VAL A 704 -15.59 19.89 4.80
N ALA A 705 -16.58 19.44 4.05
CA ALA A 705 -16.42 18.27 3.17
C ALA A 705 -15.26 18.52 2.18
N GLY A 706 -14.34 17.55 2.05
CA GLY A 706 -13.10 17.68 1.27
C GLY A 706 -12.07 18.61 1.92
N GLY A 707 -12.33 19.05 3.15
CA GLY A 707 -11.48 19.97 3.91
C GLY A 707 -10.63 19.30 4.97
N GLY A 708 -10.09 20.14 5.86
CA GLY A 708 -9.22 19.66 6.91
C GLY A 708 -8.53 20.76 7.72
N TYR A 709 -7.58 20.37 8.54
CA TYR A 709 -6.64 21.26 9.19
C TYR A 709 -5.30 20.56 9.44
N ALA A 710 -4.25 21.37 9.54
CA ALA A 710 -2.92 20.94 9.94
C ALA A 710 -2.42 21.80 11.10
N ILE A 711 -1.69 21.20 12.05
CA ILE A 711 -1.15 21.91 13.22
C ILE A 711 0.31 21.52 13.38
N SER A 712 1.19 22.50 13.48
CA SER A 712 2.56 22.30 13.98
C SER A 712 2.65 22.74 15.45
N LEU A 713 3.38 21.95 16.26
CA LEU A 713 3.48 22.10 17.71
C LEU A 713 4.96 22.08 18.10
N TYR A 714 5.47 23.22 18.52
CA TYR A 714 6.85 23.35 18.97
C TYR A 714 6.90 23.70 20.46
N PRO A 715 7.76 23.04 21.27
CA PRO A 715 7.95 23.43 22.67
C PRO A 715 8.31 24.89 22.77
N LEU A 716 7.68 25.60 23.71
CA LEU A 716 8.01 26.98 24.03
C LEU A 716 9.38 27.03 24.69
N THR A 717 10.38 27.57 24.01
CA THR A 717 11.76 27.68 24.47
C THR A 717 12.08 29.09 24.94
N ASP A 718 11.39 30.11 24.40
CA ASP A 718 11.57 31.53 24.76
C ASP A 718 10.22 32.17 25.09
N LYS A 719 10.17 32.93 26.22
CA LYS A 719 8.99 33.69 26.62
C LYS A 719 8.56 34.74 25.57
N ALA A 720 9.49 35.22 24.76
CA ALA A 720 9.18 36.14 23.67
C ALA A 720 8.23 35.54 22.65
N GLN A 721 8.34 34.22 22.38
CA GLN A 721 7.45 33.48 21.48
C GLN A 721 5.99 33.43 22.00
N ALA A 722 5.78 33.58 23.30
CA ALA A 722 4.45 33.58 23.92
C ALA A 722 3.76 34.95 23.90
N LYS A 723 4.49 36.03 23.54
CA LYS A 723 3.97 37.39 23.59
C LYS A 723 2.76 37.57 22.66
N GLY A 724 1.61 37.93 23.24
CA GLY A 724 0.37 38.14 22.49
C GLY A 724 -0.42 36.87 22.16
N LEU A 725 0.08 35.69 22.49
CA LEU A 725 -0.62 34.42 22.21
C LEU A 725 -1.62 34.11 23.35
N LYS A 726 -2.82 33.65 22.93
CA LYS A 726 -3.84 33.16 23.87
C LYS A 726 -3.50 31.73 24.32
N LYS A 727 -3.80 31.42 25.59
CA LYS A 727 -3.80 30.03 26.11
C LYS A 727 -5.14 29.39 25.81
N GLN A 728 -5.09 28.13 25.38
CA GLN A 728 -6.25 27.26 25.17
C GLN A 728 -6.43 26.30 26.34
#